data_9b15e690b8eb5ad30e8493a576f4d8ed
#
_entry.id   9b15e690b8eb5ad30e8493a576f4d8ed
#
_cell.length_a   1.000
_cell.length_b   1.000
_cell.length_c   1.000
_cell.angle_alpha   90.00
_cell.angle_beta   90.00
_cell.angle_gamma   90.00
#
_symmetry.space_group_name_H-M   'P 1'
#
loop_
_entity.id
_entity.type
_entity.pdbx_description
1 polymer ?
#
loop_
_entity_poly.entity_id
_entity_poly.type
_entity_poly.pdbx_seq_one_letter_code
_entity_poly.pdbx_strand_id
1 'polypeptide(L)'
;MKTHALLLIALLLYLLPSVNGQISKNGTPYSWLNPQLIQQPEVVRLPGVQAIPTATIVESRLKSGSSVFAHLFPVNKGLWNAGVWTDLPNGDRVWQLSLESDGALGFTVNFSRYLLPEGATVFIFNAERTQVLGAFTSANNKPWQGLAVQPISGNSITIEYYEPADVDFEGELHIAQVGHDFVGVALEKDGRFNTSDTCQVDINCEAGAEWQVHKRAVCRMVINGNELCSGALINNTLNDQTPYVLSANHCVDSKLRAQNTVFVFNYESPTCKGTDGSVSQSISGASLMATKNQDKGYLDFALLRLSQAVPLSYQPYFAGWDSRILTPQSVAGIHHPWGDVKKISVDYDALVTGSFDAWYDPDTFWKVLEWDLGTTEGGSSGSPLFDQHQRIVGSLTGGEATCTHPVNDYYQMLAVAFDKYPADTNQLKKWLVPNNSGVTFLDGFDPLASPGIVTDKISVVHWEQGQNLAFYVANDGGYLAGNNVYGDKEKAEFFNKQEFLPLNVISGARIAFAYASGNDNEWIELKVISESFGFPSNYLGSAYASLGEIKEKADKEWVYFSFDPPIEVIGSVFLSVVLPQNPGDTVALMTVEKASVNTAWEYNADNKWYPYSNPDFSWDISLAHLIALEIGRYTLIEDNVGFKKELVVYPNPANEQVTIETVQEAIKSVVLFDGLGRRVRVGNISIDRNKAQFDVSRLSKGIYVVLVGLENERLSAKIMVE
;
A
#
# COMPACT_ATOMS: atom_id res chain seq x y z
N MET A 1 30.27 6.11 -36.64
CA MET A 1 29.50 6.85 -35.62
C MET A 1 28.04 6.35 -35.37
N LYS A 2 27.56 5.28 -36.00
CA LYS A 2 26.17 4.75 -35.76
C LYS A 2 26.15 3.47 -34.91
N THR A 3 27.29 2.89 -34.58
CA THR A 3 27.38 1.63 -33.79
C THR A 3 27.63 1.85 -32.30
N HIS A 4 27.96 3.04 -31.84
CA HIS A 4 28.19 3.34 -30.41
C HIS A 4 26.93 3.84 -29.70
N ALA A 5 25.94 4.35 -30.44
CA ALA A 5 24.65 4.78 -29.84
C ALA A 5 23.74 3.62 -29.45
N LEU A 6 23.85 2.47 -30.12
CA LEU A 6 23.04 1.27 -29.78
C LEU A 6 23.57 0.51 -28.56
N LEU A 7 24.86 0.62 -28.24
CA LEU A 7 25.44 0.00 -27.03
C LEU A 7 25.12 0.80 -25.74
N LEU A 8 24.98 2.12 -25.85
CA LEU A 8 24.61 2.95 -24.68
C LEU A 8 23.13 2.81 -24.29
N ILE A 9 22.23 2.57 -25.26
CA ILE A 9 20.80 2.32 -24.98
C ILE A 9 20.59 0.92 -24.37
N ALA A 10 21.40 -0.06 -24.74
CA ALA A 10 21.37 -1.40 -24.13
C ALA A 10 21.91 -1.43 -22.69
N LEU A 11 22.83 -0.51 -22.33
CA LEU A 11 23.39 -0.43 -20.97
C LEU A 11 22.48 0.34 -19.99
N LEU A 12 21.61 1.24 -20.48
CA LEU A 12 20.63 1.97 -19.66
C LEU A 12 19.38 1.14 -19.31
N LEU A 13 19.13 0.02 -20.00
CA LEU A 13 18.04 -0.89 -19.70
C LEU A 13 18.37 -1.91 -18.58
N TYR A 14 19.61 -1.96 -18.09
CA TYR A 14 20.05 -2.85 -17.02
C TYR A 14 20.09 -2.22 -15.60
N LEU A 15 19.67 -0.95 -15.45
CA LEU A 15 19.67 -0.25 -14.15
C LEU A 15 18.27 0.12 -13.65
N LEU A 16 17.24 -0.61 -14.08
CA LEU A 16 15.98 -0.57 -13.33
C LEU A 16 16.18 -1.42 -12.08
N PRO A 17 16.04 -0.88 -10.86
CA PRO A 17 16.03 -1.70 -9.67
C PRO A 17 14.90 -2.70 -9.85
N SER A 18 15.22 -3.99 -9.79
CA SER A 18 14.23 -5.05 -9.76
C SER A 18 13.37 -4.80 -8.52
N VAL A 19 12.13 -4.37 -8.71
CA VAL A 19 11.13 -4.25 -7.66
C VAL A 19 10.84 -5.68 -7.17
N ASN A 20 11.59 -6.12 -6.16
CA ASN A 20 11.43 -7.41 -5.51
C ASN A 20 10.25 -7.33 -4.56
N GLY A 21 9.05 -7.64 -5.05
CA GLY A 21 7.82 -7.51 -4.30
C GLY A 21 7.02 -8.79 -4.10
N GLN A 22 7.51 -9.93 -4.54
CA GLN A 22 6.87 -11.22 -4.30
C GLN A 22 7.69 -12.06 -3.33
N ILE A 23 7.02 -12.86 -2.48
CA ILE A 23 7.71 -13.89 -1.67
C ILE A 23 8.49 -14.83 -2.60
N SER A 24 7.94 -15.16 -3.77
CA SER A 24 8.54 -16.07 -4.74
C SER A 24 8.80 -15.37 -6.08
N LYS A 25 9.92 -15.69 -6.70
CA LYS A 25 10.31 -15.15 -8.03
C LYS A 25 9.70 -15.93 -9.20
N ASN A 26 8.83 -16.90 -8.95
CA ASN A 26 8.42 -17.90 -9.92
C ASN A 26 9.62 -18.68 -10.50
N GLY A 27 9.37 -19.66 -11.33
CA GLY A 27 10.38 -20.47 -11.96
C GLY A 27 10.03 -21.95 -11.94
N THR A 28 10.95 -22.77 -12.41
CA THR A 28 10.79 -24.23 -12.48
C THR A 28 11.88 -24.89 -11.63
N PRO A 29 11.52 -25.84 -10.75
CA PRO A 29 12.49 -26.62 -9.99
C PRO A 29 13.56 -27.26 -10.88
N TYR A 30 14.80 -27.31 -10.45
CA TYR A 30 15.90 -27.90 -11.22
C TYR A 30 15.64 -29.36 -11.60
N SER A 31 15.06 -30.14 -10.68
CA SER A 31 14.69 -31.52 -10.90
C SER A 31 13.63 -31.73 -11.99
N TRP A 32 12.81 -30.74 -12.28
CA TRP A 32 11.84 -30.84 -13.37
C TRP A 32 12.49 -30.63 -14.73
N LEU A 33 13.51 -29.77 -14.80
CA LEU A 33 14.28 -29.47 -16.01
C LEU A 33 15.30 -30.59 -16.33
N ASN A 34 15.87 -31.22 -15.28
CA ASN A 34 16.96 -32.18 -15.40
C ASN A 34 16.71 -33.48 -14.59
N PRO A 35 15.57 -34.15 -14.78
CA PRO A 35 15.18 -35.28 -13.93
C PRO A 35 16.16 -36.44 -13.95
N GLN A 36 16.95 -36.60 -15.04
CA GLN A 36 17.96 -37.64 -15.20
C GLN A 36 19.23 -37.43 -14.37
N LEU A 37 19.46 -36.22 -13.87
CA LEU A 37 20.65 -35.88 -13.07
C LEU A 37 20.38 -35.96 -11.57
N ILE A 38 19.13 -35.99 -11.14
CA ILE A 38 18.74 -35.87 -9.75
C ILE A 38 18.41 -37.23 -9.13
N GLN A 39 18.91 -37.45 -7.96
CA GLN A 39 18.59 -38.64 -7.17
C GLN A 39 17.17 -38.55 -6.61
N GLN A 40 16.58 -39.73 -6.28
CA GLN A 40 15.27 -39.75 -5.62
C GLN A 40 15.37 -39.14 -4.23
N PRO A 41 14.43 -38.25 -3.84
CA PRO A 41 14.45 -37.63 -2.52
C PRO A 41 14.21 -38.64 -1.40
N GLU A 42 14.81 -38.40 -0.23
CA GLU A 42 14.39 -39.07 1.00
C GLU A 42 12.93 -38.69 1.31
N VAL A 43 12.15 -39.69 1.72
CA VAL A 43 10.75 -39.49 2.12
C VAL A 43 10.61 -39.60 3.64
N VAL A 44 10.20 -38.52 4.27
CA VAL A 44 9.84 -38.47 5.68
C VAL A 44 8.32 -38.58 5.80
N ARG A 45 7.84 -39.67 6.42
CA ARG A 45 6.44 -39.92 6.68
C ARG A 45 6.04 -39.33 8.02
N LEU A 46 5.09 -38.41 7.97
CA LEU A 46 4.46 -37.78 9.14
C LEU A 46 3.28 -38.65 9.62
N PRO A 47 2.84 -38.46 10.88
CA PRO A 47 1.61 -39.07 11.33
C PRO A 47 0.41 -38.61 10.44
N GLY A 48 -0.46 -39.58 10.12
CA GLY A 48 -1.66 -39.27 9.33
C GLY A 48 -2.78 -38.60 10.12
N VAL A 49 -3.90 -38.33 9.46
CA VAL A 49 -5.10 -37.67 10.05
C VAL A 49 -5.62 -38.41 11.30
N GLN A 50 -5.39 -39.72 11.42
CA GLN A 50 -5.79 -40.50 12.58
C GLN A 50 -5.07 -40.11 13.88
N ALA A 51 -3.90 -39.44 13.77
CA ALA A 51 -3.16 -38.94 14.91
C ALA A 51 -3.66 -37.57 15.39
N ILE A 52 -4.54 -36.93 14.63
CA ILE A 52 -5.13 -35.62 14.98
C ILE A 52 -6.32 -35.87 15.93
N PRO A 53 -6.34 -35.26 17.12
CA PRO A 53 -7.48 -35.40 18.02
C PRO A 53 -8.78 -34.97 17.34
N THR A 54 -9.82 -35.82 17.42
CA THR A 54 -11.13 -35.50 16.83
C THR A 54 -11.71 -34.21 17.37
N ALA A 55 -11.43 -33.87 18.63
CA ALA A 55 -11.81 -32.59 19.24
C ALA A 55 -11.23 -31.41 18.47
N THR A 56 -9.94 -31.44 18.09
CA THR A 56 -9.29 -30.39 17.29
C THR A 56 -10.00 -30.15 15.97
N ILE A 57 -10.39 -31.22 15.26
CA ILE A 57 -11.13 -31.12 13.98
C ILE A 57 -12.54 -30.57 14.20
N VAL A 58 -13.18 -30.92 15.31
CA VAL A 58 -14.53 -30.45 15.66
C VAL A 58 -14.49 -29.01 16.12
N GLU A 59 -13.53 -28.66 17.01
CA GLU A 59 -13.36 -27.29 17.54
C GLU A 59 -13.00 -26.29 16.46
N SER A 60 -12.28 -26.73 15.41
CA SER A 60 -11.97 -25.87 14.24
C SER A 60 -13.22 -25.40 13.50
N ARG A 61 -14.36 -26.01 13.76
CA ARG A 61 -15.67 -25.64 13.18
C ARG A 61 -16.52 -24.78 14.11
N LEU A 62 -16.03 -24.49 15.34
CA LEU A 62 -16.72 -23.65 16.30
C LEU A 62 -16.31 -22.19 16.12
N LYS A 63 -17.26 -21.28 16.28
CA LYS A 63 -17.14 -19.85 15.94
C LYS A 63 -16.30 -18.98 16.88
N SER A 64 -15.77 -19.50 17.98
CA SER A 64 -15.04 -18.72 18.98
C SER A 64 -13.54 -18.79 18.74
N GLY A 65 -12.96 -17.77 18.12
CA GLY A 65 -11.53 -17.62 17.95
C GLY A 65 -11.04 -17.80 16.50
N SER A 66 -9.72 -17.89 16.32
CA SER A 66 -9.08 -18.12 15.03
C SER A 66 -9.49 -19.47 14.43
N SER A 67 -9.66 -19.50 13.11
CA SER A 67 -10.03 -20.72 12.40
C SER A 67 -8.82 -21.66 12.23
N VAL A 68 -8.75 -22.74 13.00
CA VAL A 68 -7.68 -23.75 12.88
C VAL A 68 -7.99 -24.69 11.72
N PHE A 69 -7.10 -24.72 10.71
CA PHE A 69 -7.27 -25.56 9.51
C PHE A 69 -6.26 -26.68 9.41
N ALA A 70 -5.16 -26.63 10.16
CA ALA A 70 -4.10 -27.61 10.10
C ALA A 70 -3.59 -28.02 11.49
N HIS A 71 -3.08 -29.24 11.61
CA HIS A 71 -2.38 -29.73 12.77
C HIS A 71 -0.87 -29.67 12.56
N LEU A 72 -0.13 -29.09 13.51
CA LEU A 72 1.31 -28.93 13.40
C LEU A 72 2.06 -30.16 13.89
N PHE A 73 2.85 -30.78 13.02
CA PHE A 73 3.79 -31.82 13.39
C PHE A 73 5.23 -31.28 13.45
N PRO A 74 5.98 -31.50 14.55
CA PRO A 74 7.40 -31.18 14.59
C PRO A 74 8.17 -32.09 13.66
N VAL A 75 9.03 -31.53 12.81
CA VAL A 75 9.81 -32.26 11.81
C VAL A 75 11.30 -32.27 12.15
N ASN A 76 11.86 -31.10 12.49
CA ASN A 76 13.26 -30.91 12.86
C ASN A 76 14.25 -31.52 11.84
N LYS A 77 14.03 -31.24 10.56
CA LYS A 77 14.84 -31.72 9.42
C LYS A 77 15.44 -30.53 8.65
N GLY A 78 16.65 -30.76 8.12
CA GLY A 78 17.34 -29.73 7.34
C GLY A 78 18.51 -30.33 6.54
N LEU A 79 19.32 -29.48 5.93
CA LEU A 79 20.35 -29.84 4.96
C LEU A 79 21.40 -30.84 5.49
N TRP A 80 21.59 -30.92 6.82
CA TRP A 80 22.63 -31.74 7.43
C TRP A 80 22.15 -33.05 8.10
N ASN A 81 20.84 -33.22 8.27
CA ASN A 81 20.33 -34.38 9.03
C ASN A 81 19.20 -35.13 8.31
N ALA A 82 18.87 -34.73 7.09
CA ALA A 82 17.88 -35.40 6.25
C ALA A 82 18.02 -34.98 4.79
N GLY A 83 17.29 -35.69 3.91
CA GLY A 83 17.26 -35.40 2.47
C GLY A 83 18.47 -35.93 1.74
N VAL A 84 18.48 -35.81 0.44
CA VAL A 84 19.48 -36.30 -0.47
C VAL A 84 20.13 -35.15 -1.23
N TRP A 85 21.46 -35.08 -1.18
CA TRP A 85 22.26 -34.20 -2.00
C TRP A 85 22.64 -34.85 -3.32
N THR A 86 22.53 -34.12 -4.41
CA THR A 86 23.04 -34.50 -5.74
C THR A 86 24.05 -33.44 -6.18
N ASP A 87 25.31 -33.86 -6.38
CA ASP A 87 26.34 -33.03 -6.99
C ASP A 87 26.16 -33.00 -8.50
N LEU A 88 26.24 -31.82 -9.10
CA LEU A 88 26.05 -31.57 -10.52
C LEU A 88 27.39 -31.47 -11.25
N PRO A 89 27.44 -31.79 -12.57
CA PRO A 89 28.70 -31.78 -13.34
C PRO A 89 29.43 -30.42 -13.40
N ASN A 90 28.70 -29.31 -13.19
CA ASN A 90 29.24 -27.96 -13.15
C ASN A 90 29.70 -27.49 -11.76
N GLY A 91 29.61 -28.39 -10.75
CA GLY A 91 30.00 -28.12 -9.38
C GLY A 91 28.88 -27.60 -8.49
N ASP A 92 27.71 -27.25 -9.04
CA ASP A 92 26.53 -26.92 -8.27
C ASP A 92 25.98 -28.16 -7.56
N ARG A 93 25.07 -27.94 -6.61
CA ARG A 93 24.44 -29.07 -5.89
C ARG A 93 22.94 -28.83 -5.66
N VAL A 94 22.19 -29.92 -5.63
CA VAL A 94 20.74 -29.93 -5.35
C VAL A 94 20.45 -30.82 -4.17
N TRP A 95 19.73 -30.31 -3.19
CA TRP A 95 19.21 -31.08 -2.07
C TRP A 95 17.69 -31.22 -2.19
N GLN A 96 17.19 -32.42 -1.86
CA GLN A 96 15.76 -32.70 -1.85
C GLN A 96 15.33 -33.49 -0.63
N LEU A 97 14.14 -33.11 -0.10
CA LEU A 97 13.44 -33.83 0.95
C LEU A 97 11.95 -33.87 0.61
N SER A 98 11.34 -35.05 0.64
CA SER A 98 9.90 -35.21 0.50
C SER A 98 9.25 -35.47 1.85
N LEU A 99 8.06 -34.89 2.04
CA LEU A 99 7.22 -35.05 3.23
C LEU A 99 5.88 -35.65 2.80
N GLU A 100 5.46 -36.70 3.45
CA GLU A 100 4.18 -37.39 3.22
C GLU A 100 3.37 -37.45 4.51
N SER A 101 2.05 -37.23 4.42
CA SER A 101 1.13 -37.42 5.53
C SER A 101 -0.22 -37.95 5.03
N ASP A 102 -0.60 -39.11 5.48
CA ASP A 102 -1.82 -39.77 5.05
C ASP A 102 -3.08 -38.98 5.46
N GLY A 103 -3.95 -38.73 4.48
CA GLY A 103 -5.15 -37.95 4.67
C GLY A 103 -4.96 -36.43 4.71
N ALA A 104 -3.74 -35.90 4.50
CA ALA A 104 -3.53 -34.47 4.32
C ALA A 104 -4.15 -33.98 3.01
N LEU A 105 -4.82 -32.85 3.05
CA LEU A 105 -5.36 -32.12 1.89
C LEU A 105 -4.35 -31.06 1.41
N GLY A 106 -3.42 -30.69 2.27
CA GLY A 106 -2.35 -29.75 1.99
C GLY A 106 -1.32 -29.69 3.10
N PHE A 107 -0.27 -28.92 2.85
CA PHE A 107 0.82 -28.70 3.79
C PHE A 107 1.12 -27.20 3.96
N THR A 108 1.56 -26.82 5.17
CA THR A 108 2.31 -25.59 5.41
C THR A 108 3.72 -25.94 5.90
N VAL A 109 4.70 -25.11 5.63
CA VAL A 109 6.08 -25.33 6.05
C VAL A 109 6.59 -24.10 6.79
N ASN A 110 7.11 -24.31 8.01
CA ASN A 110 7.77 -23.28 8.80
C ASN A 110 9.26 -23.60 8.96
N PHE A 111 10.09 -22.79 8.32
CA PHE A 111 11.54 -22.87 8.49
C PHE A 111 11.95 -22.07 9.71
N SER A 112 12.54 -22.71 10.72
CA SER A 112 13.19 -22.02 11.85
C SER A 112 14.58 -21.52 11.49
N ARG A 113 15.19 -22.05 10.43
CA ARG A 113 16.40 -21.55 9.82
C ARG A 113 16.20 -21.47 8.32
N TYR A 114 16.35 -20.28 7.78
CA TYR A 114 16.34 -19.97 6.36
C TYR A 114 17.34 -18.86 6.12
N LEU A 115 18.49 -19.21 5.57
CA LEU A 115 19.55 -18.27 5.21
C LEU A 115 20.20 -18.79 3.92
N LEU A 116 19.94 -18.14 2.81
CA LEU A 116 20.43 -18.53 1.50
C LEU A 116 21.50 -17.56 1.00
N PRO A 117 22.57 -18.09 0.37
CA PRO A 117 23.50 -17.27 -0.38
C PRO A 117 22.88 -16.74 -1.67
N GLU A 118 23.53 -15.80 -2.31
CA GLU A 118 23.09 -15.29 -3.61
C GLU A 118 23.15 -16.39 -4.67
N GLY A 119 22.17 -16.42 -5.57
CA GLY A 119 22.03 -17.44 -6.60
C GLY A 119 21.36 -18.74 -6.15
N ALA A 120 21.31 -19.02 -4.85
CA ALA A 120 20.59 -20.18 -4.34
C ALA A 120 19.08 -20.01 -4.40
N THR A 121 18.36 -21.15 -4.58
CA THR A 121 16.89 -21.15 -4.67
C THR A 121 16.26 -22.28 -3.90
N VAL A 122 15.08 -22.04 -3.31
CA VAL A 122 14.23 -23.07 -2.72
C VAL A 122 12.89 -23.10 -3.45
N PHE A 123 12.46 -24.31 -3.81
CA PHE A 123 11.13 -24.61 -4.31
C PHE A 123 10.43 -25.61 -3.39
N ILE A 124 9.11 -25.49 -3.29
CA ILE A 124 8.25 -26.48 -2.63
C ILE A 124 7.15 -26.82 -3.63
N PHE A 125 6.98 -28.09 -3.96
CA PHE A 125 5.99 -28.52 -4.94
C PHE A 125 5.30 -29.83 -4.50
N ASN A 126 4.05 -29.99 -4.93
CA ASN A 126 3.27 -31.19 -4.66
C ASN A 126 3.67 -32.36 -5.59
N ALA A 127 3.36 -33.58 -5.18
CA ALA A 127 3.72 -34.79 -5.93
C ALA A 127 3.12 -34.81 -7.35
N GLU A 128 1.91 -34.26 -7.52
CA GLU A 128 1.19 -34.13 -8.80
C GLU A 128 1.81 -33.06 -9.72
N ARG A 129 2.72 -32.24 -9.21
CA ARG A 129 3.35 -31.10 -9.92
C ARG A 129 2.35 -30.08 -10.47
N THR A 130 1.21 -29.96 -9.82
CA THR A 130 0.17 -28.99 -10.16
C THR A 130 0.35 -27.67 -9.46
N GLN A 131 1.05 -27.67 -8.33
CA GLN A 131 1.39 -26.46 -7.57
C GLN A 131 2.89 -26.41 -7.24
N VAL A 132 3.47 -25.22 -7.36
CA VAL A 132 4.85 -24.92 -6.99
C VAL A 132 4.92 -23.56 -6.28
N LEU A 133 5.58 -23.53 -5.13
CA LEU A 133 5.92 -22.31 -4.40
C LEU A 133 7.42 -22.06 -4.55
N GLY A 134 7.80 -20.81 -4.79
CA GLY A 134 9.21 -20.44 -5.04
C GLY A 134 9.35 -19.78 -6.43
N ALA A 135 10.55 -19.49 -6.93
CA ALA A 135 11.80 -19.60 -6.17
C ALA A 135 11.82 -18.65 -4.96
N PHE A 136 12.07 -19.22 -3.78
CA PHE A 136 12.51 -18.44 -2.64
C PHE A 136 14.03 -18.28 -2.73
N THR A 137 14.56 -17.09 -2.43
CA THR A 137 15.98 -16.75 -2.66
C THR A 137 16.58 -16.03 -1.44
N SER A 138 17.81 -15.54 -1.56
CA SER A 138 18.44 -14.65 -0.57
C SER A 138 17.61 -13.39 -0.25
N ALA A 139 16.77 -12.93 -1.18
CA ALA A 139 15.82 -11.82 -0.93
C ALA A 139 14.76 -12.16 0.14
N ASN A 140 14.55 -13.44 0.45
CA ASN A 140 13.67 -13.90 1.51
C ASN A 140 14.36 -14.07 2.86
N ASN A 141 15.67 -13.85 2.96
CA ASN A 141 16.39 -13.84 4.23
C ASN A 141 15.81 -12.75 5.14
N LYS A 142 15.48 -13.11 6.36
CA LYS A 142 14.91 -12.21 7.37
C LYS A 142 15.89 -12.02 8.52
N PRO A 143 15.82 -10.92 9.28
CA PRO A 143 16.69 -10.72 10.45
C PRO A 143 16.61 -11.84 11.49
N TRP A 144 15.46 -12.50 11.58
CA TRP A 144 15.26 -13.65 12.49
C TRP A 144 15.59 -15.00 11.84
N GLN A 145 16.04 -15.01 10.58
CA GLN A 145 16.49 -16.18 9.81
C GLN A 145 15.48 -17.33 9.73
N GLY A 146 14.19 -17.01 9.75
CA GLY A 146 13.10 -17.97 9.55
C GLY A 146 12.21 -17.56 8.39
N LEU A 147 11.46 -18.52 7.84
CA LEU A 147 10.49 -18.27 6.76
C LEU A 147 9.28 -19.18 6.95
N ALA A 148 8.08 -18.61 6.95
CA ALA A 148 6.83 -19.33 6.79
C ALA A 148 6.39 -19.25 5.33
N VAL A 149 5.80 -20.32 4.80
CA VAL A 149 5.26 -20.33 3.45
C VAL A 149 3.76 -20.58 3.46
N GLN A 150 3.08 -20.09 2.43
CA GLN A 150 1.64 -20.30 2.29
C GLN A 150 1.31 -21.80 2.10
N PRO A 151 0.06 -22.21 2.35
CA PRO A 151 -0.37 -23.59 2.14
C PRO A 151 -0.18 -24.04 0.69
N ILE A 152 0.20 -25.33 0.52
CA ILE A 152 0.31 -26.03 -0.76
C ILE A 152 -0.52 -27.32 -0.71
N SER A 153 -1.27 -27.63 -1.76
CA SER A 153 -2.17 -28.77 -1.83
C SER A 153 -1.45 -30.11 -1.98
N GLY A 154 -2.10 -31.18 -1.55
CA GLY A 154 -1.64 -32.56 -1.70
C GLY A 154 -1.30 -33.23 -0.37
N ASN A 155 -1.15 -34.56 -0.41
CA ASN A 155 -0.73 -35.39 0.72
C ASN A 155 0.76 -35.71 0.72
N SER A 156 1.49 -35.19 -0.28
CA SER A 156 2.94 -35.31 -0.43
C SER A 156 3.51 -34.06 -1.09
N ILE A 157 4.58 -33.52 -0.52
CA ILE A 157 5.33 -32.40 -1.06
C ILE A 157 6.81 -32.70 -1.11
N THR A 158 7.53 -32.07 -2.04
CA THR A 158 9.00 -32.08 -2.10
C THR A 158 9.53 -30.67 -1.92
N ILE A 159 10.54 -30.52 -1.06
CA ILE A 159 11.33 -29.31 -0.87
C ILE A 159 12.63 -29.52 -1.62
N GLU A 160 12.92 -28.65 -2.58
CA GLU A 160 14.15 -28.66 -3.37
C GLU A 160 14.95 -27.40 -3.09
N TYR A 161 16.21 -27.60 -2.73
CA TYR A 161 17.19 -26.51 -2.57
C TYR A 161 18.29 -26.67 -3.62
N TYR A 162 18.50 -25.63 -4.42
CA TYR A 162 19.61 -25.52 -5.37
C TYR A 162 20.64 -24.54 -4.85
N GLU A 163 21.92 -24.94 -4.89
CA GLU A 163 23.04 -24.11 -4.48
C GLU A 163 24.10 -24.09 -5.58
N PRO A 164 24.49 -22.89 -6.09
CA PRO A 164 25.62 -22.75 -7.00
C PRO A 164 26.95 -23.17 -6.36
N ALA A 165 27.90 -23.57 -7.18
CA ALA A 165 29.25 -23.96 -6.72
C ALA A 165 30.05 -22.77 -6.14
N ASP A 166 29.83 -21.59 -6.67
CA ASP A 166 30.56 -20.37 -6.28
C ASP A 166 29.62 -19.47 -5.44
N VAL A 167 29.55 -19.77 -4.15
CA VAL A 167 28.75 -19.02 -3.16
C VAL A 167 29.64 -18.50 -2.05
N ASP A 168 29.30 -17.33 -1.50
CA ASP A 168 30.03 -16.68 -0.41
C ASP A 168 29.97 -17.48 0.92
N PHE A 169 28.88 -18.24 1.11
CA PHE A 169 28.67 -19.10 2.27
C PHE A 169 27.70 -20.24 1.92
N GLU A 170 27.76 -21.35 2.64
CA GLU A 170 26.81 -22.46 2.48
C GLU A 170 25.44 -22.10 3.03
N GLY A 171 24.37 -22.43 2.27
CA GLY A 171 23.01 -22.14 2.70
C GLY A 171 22.58 -22.94 3.94
N GLU A 172 21.66 -22.39 4.71
CA GLU A 172 21.10 -23.01 5.89
C GLU A 172 19.58 -23.13 5.77
N LEU A 173 19.08 -24.35 5.79
CA LEU A 173 17.65 -24.67 5.85
C LEU A 173 17.38 -25.65 6.98
N HIS A 174 16.36 -25.30 7.81
CA HIS A 174 15.86 -26.19 8.84
C HIS A 174 14.36 -26.06 8.98
N ILE A 175 13.63 -27.12 8.72
CA ILE A 175 12.17 -27.22 8.85
C ILE A 175 11.88 -27.57 10.30
N ALA A 176 11.29 -26.63 11.05
CA ALA A 176 10.91 -26.86 12.43
C ALA A 176 9.65 -27.69 12.53
N GLN A 177 8.63 -27.31 11.80
CA GLN A 177 7.31 -27.92 11.83
C GLN A 177 6.61 -27.80 10.48
N VAL A 178 5.64 -28.67 10.29
CA VAL A 178 4.80 -28.74 9.09
C VAL A 178 3.34 -28.86 9.53
N GLY A 179 2.46 -28.08 8.92
CA GLY A 179 1.03 -28.21 9.12
C GLY A 179 0.45 -29.27 8.19
N HIS A 180 -0.28 -30.22 8.77
CA HIS A 180 -1.17 -31.14 8.07
C HIS A 180 -2.55 -30.49 7.92
N ASP A 181 -2.84 -29.95 6.74
CA ASP A 181 -4.14 -29.33 6.41
C ASP A 181 -5.21 -30.42 6.31
N PHE A 182 -6.17 -30.39 7.19
CA PHE A 182 -7.33 -31.29 7.21
C PHE A 182 -8.62 -30.64 6.73
N VAL A 183 -8.55 -29.33 6.35
CA VAL A 183 -9.66 -28.54 5.81
C VAL A 183 -9.55 -28.39 4.31
N GLY A 184 -8.34 -28.22 3.78
CA GLY A 184 -8.08 -28.04 2.36
C GLY A 184 -8.00 -26.57 1.92
N VAL A 185 -7.39 -25.72 2.73
CA VAL A 185 -7.20 -24.28 2.45
C VAL A 185 -6.39 -24.02 1.16
N ALA A 186 -5.53 -24.98 0.76
CA ALA A 186 -4.68 -24.88 -0.42
C ALA A 186 -5.28 -25.53 -1.69
N LEU A 187 -6.47 -26.10 -1.66
CA LEU A 187 -7.06 -26.79 -2.80
C LEU A 187 -7.57 -25.81 -3.87
N GLU A 188 -7.01 -25.82 -5.06
CA GLU A 188 -7.34 -24.92 -6.18
C GLU A 188 -8.55 -25.50 -6.91
N LYS A 189 -9.36 -26.15 -6.89
CA LYS A 189 -10.46 -26.56 -7.82
C LYS A 189 -11.52 -27.51 -7.29
N ASP A 190 -11.30 -28.17 -6.20
CA ASP A 190 -12.24 -29.19 -5.72
C ASP A 190 -13.02 -28.80 -4.47
N GLY A 191 -13.49 -27.56 -4.42
CA GLY A 191 -14.67 -27.31 -3.64
C GLY A 191 -14.46 -26.70 -2.27
N ARG A 192 -13.37 -26.00 -1.99
CA ARG A 192 -13.26 -25.18 -0.76
C ARG A 192 -13.24 -23.67 -0.99
N PHE A 193 -13.21 -23.23 -2.20
CA PHE A 193 -13.78 -21.97 -2.61
C PHE A 193 -15.28 -21.99 -2.23
N ASN A 194 -15.78 -20.95 -1.58
CA ASN A 194 -17.08 -20.91 -0.90
C ASN A 194 -17.18 -21.86 0.32
N THR A 195 -16.12 -21.97 1.11
CA THR A 195 -16.20 -22.65 2.42
C THR A 195 -16.95 -21.82 3.46
N SER A 196 -17.06 -20.52 3.24
CA SER A 196 -17.93 -19.63 4.04
C SER A 196 -19.42 -19.96 3.81
N ASP A 197 -20.24 -19.64 4.77
CA ASP A 197 -21.67 -19.95 4.76
C ASP A 197 -22.42 -19.11 3.70
N THR A 198 -23.58 -19.56 3.30
CA THR A 198 -24.33 -19.10 2.12
C THR A 198 -24.79 -17.64 2.16
N CYS A 199 -24.87 -17.02 3.33
CA CYS A 199 -25.23 -15.60 3.48
C CYS A 199 -24.05 -14.65 3.21
N GLN A 200 -22.85 -15.17 3.10
CA GLN A 200 -21.66 -14.36 2.87
C GLN A 200 -21.68 -13.71 1.48
N VAL A 201 -21.34 -12.43 1.43
CA VAL A 201 -21.43 -11.63 0.20
C VAL A 201 -20.03 -11.35 -0.33
N ASP A 202 -19.73 -11.76 -1.57
CA ASP A 202 -18.45 -11.45 -2.22
C ASP A 202 -18.26 -9.93 -2.31
N ILE A 203 -17.05 -9.47 -2.03
CA ILE A 203 -16.69 -8.04 -2.07
C ILE A 203 -16.93 -7.40 -3.46
N ASN A 204 -16.99 -8.20 -4.52
CA ASN A 204 -17.25 -7.76 -5.89
C ASN A 204 -18.73 -7.87 -6.30
N CYS A 205 -19.64 -8.09 -5.34
CA CYS A 205 -21.08 -7.90 -5.51
C CYS A 205 -21.46 -6.42 -5.33
N GLU A 206 -22.72 -6.08 -5.60
CA GLU A 206 -23.26 -4.73 -5.51
C GLU A 206 -23.00 -4.06 -4.16
N ALA A 207 -23.13 -4.80 -3.05
CA ALA A 207 -22.85 -4.31 -1.70
C ALA A 207 -21.40 -3.83 -1.51
N GLY A 208 -20.45 -4.34 -2.29
CA GLY A 208 -19.05 -3.92 -2.26
C GLY A 208 -18.69 -2.81 -3.24
N ALA A 209 -19.66 -2.23 -3.98
CA ALA A 209 -19.37 -1.26 -5.04
C ALA A 209 -18.62 -0.01 -4.54
N GLU A 210 -19.01 0.52 -3.38
CA GLU A 210 -18.36 1.70 -2.76
C GLU A 210 -17.06 1.35 -2.02
N TRP A 211 -16.72 0.06 -1.90
CA TRP A 211 -15.59 -0.45 -1.12
C TRP A 211 -14.41 -0.93 -1.96
N GLN A 212 -14.43 -0.67 -3.29
CA GLN A 212 -13.44 -1.21 -4.23
C GLN A 212 -12.01 -0.70 -3.98
N VAL A 213 -11.85 0.48 -3.39
CA VAL A 213 -10.53 0.99 -2.94
C VAL A 213 -10.15 0.35 -1.60
N HIS A 214 -11.06 0.35 -0.63
CA HIS A 214 -10.83 -0.09 0.75
C HIS A 214 -10.54 -1.59 0.85
N LYS A 215 -11.17 -2.44 0.00
CA LYS A 215 -10.89 -3.87 -0.05
C LYS A 215 -9.42 -4.21 -0.27
N ARG A 216 -8.66 -3.32 -0.95
CA ARG A 216 -7.24 -3.50 -1.24
C ARG A 216 -6.35 -3.40 0.00
N ALA A 217 -6.85 -2.83 1.09
CA ALA A 217 -6.17 -2.83 2.38
C ALA A 217 -6.26 -4.19 3.08
N VAL A 218 -7.35 -4.95 2.87
CA VAL A 218 -7.67 -6.15 3.64
C VAL A 218 -6.95 -7.37 3.10
N CYS A 219 -6.33 -8.14 3.98
CA CYS A 219 -5.61 -9.37 3.67
C CYS A 219 -6.08 -10.56 4.52
N ARG A 220 -6.02 -11.75 3.93
CA ARG A 220 -6.10 -13.02 4.65
C ARG A 220 -4.77 -13.27 5.35
N MET A 221 -4.81 -13.73 6.60
CA MET A 221 -3.64 -14.09 7.38
C MET A 221 -3.60 -15.60 7.64
N VAL A 222 -2.48 -16.24 7.31
CA VAL A 222 -2.18 -17.63 7.66
C VAL A 222 -1.13 -17.59 8.77
N ILE A 223 -1.55 -17.89 9.98
CA ILE A 223 -0.76 -17.69 11.19
C ILE A 223 -0.13 -19.00 11.62
N ASN A 224 1.19 -18.98 11.84
CA ASN A 224 1.97 -20.15 12.31
C ASN A 224 1.77 -21.43 11.47
N GLY A 225 1.16 -21.31 10.28
CA GLY A 225 0.88 -22.43 9.38
C GLY A 225 -0.33 -23.29 9.74
N ASN A 226 -1.18 -22.87 10.71
CA ASN A 226 -2.34 -23.67 11.13
C ASN A 226 -3.61 -22.90 11.43
N GLU A 227 -3.58 -21.58 11.48
CA GLU A 227 -4.74 -20.76 11.85
C GLU A 227 -4.99 -19.66 10.80
N LEU A 228 -6.24 -19.25 10.65
CA LEU A 228 -6.69 -18.22 9.72
C LEU A 228 -7.28 -17.04 10.46
N CYS A 229 -6.88 -15.85 10.04
CA CYS A 229 -7.44 -14.56 10.46
C CYS A 229 -7.48 -13.59 9.27
N SER A 230 -7.99 -12.40 9.54
CA SER A 230 -8.00 -11.25 8.65
C SER A 230 -7.21 -10.09 9.25
N GLY A 231 -6.77 -9.16 8.42
CA GLY A 231 -6.14 -7.92 8.86
C GLY A 231 -6.23 -6.85 7.78
N ALA A 232 -5.84 -5.62 8.09
CA ALA A 232 -5.88 -4.53 7.13
C ALA A 232 -4.64 -3.64 7.22
N LEU A 233 -4.08 -3.26 6.06
CA LEU A 233 -3.10 -2.17 5.97
C LEU A 233 -3.73 -0.90 6.51
N ILE A 234 -3.03 -0.23 7.42
CA ILE A 234 -3.49 0.99 8.07
C ILE A 234 -2.50 2.12 7.88
N ASN A 235 -3.01 3.31 7.53
CA ASN A 235 -2.21 4.49 7.24
C ASN A 235 -1.62 5.12 8.52
N ASN A 236 -0.53 5.86 8.37
CA ASN A 236 0.02 6.72 9.41
C ASN A 236 0.05 8.18 8.92
N THR A 237 0.22 9.13 9.84
CA THR A 237 0.19 10.58 9.52
C THR A 237 1.36 11.06 8.65
N LEU A 238 2.33 10.22 8.34
CA LEU A 238 3.42 10.54 7.41
C LEU A 238 3.08 10.17 5.96
N ASN A 239 2.04 9.36 5.72
CA ASN A 239 1.70 8.79 4.40
C ASN A 239 2.89 8.10 3.71
N ASP A 240 3.81 7.52 4.51
CA ASP A 240 5.11 7.02 4.08
C ASP A 240 5.08 5.56 3.60
N GLN A 241 3.89 4.98 3.45
CA GLN A 241 3.67 3.59 3.05
C GLN A 241 4.32 2.57 4.01
N THR A 242 4.62 2.96 5.25
CA THR A 242 5.05 1.99 6.26
C THR A 242 4.01 0.88 6.35
N PRO A 243 4.37 -0.39 6.11
CA PRO A 243 3.40 -1.45 5.89
C PRO A 243 2.85 -2.00 7.22
N TYR A 244 2.12 -1.14 7.94
CA TYR A 244 1.41 -1.55 9.14
C TYR A 244 0.15 -2.32 8.78
N VAL A 245 -0.07 -3.44 9.47
CA VAL A 245 -1.32 -4.23 9.43
C VAL A 245 -1.93 -4.24 10.81
N LEU A 246 -3.19 -3.80 10.91
CA LEU A 246 -4.01 -3.93 12.10
C LEU A 246 -4.76 -5.28 12.05
N SER A 247 -4.76 -6.00 13.15
CA SER A 247 -5.50 -7.26 13.36
C SER A 247 -5.85 -7.42 14.84
N ALA A 248 -6.29 -8.60 15.28
CA ALA A 248 -6.62 -8.92 16.65
C ALA A 248 -5.44 -9.53 17.43
N ASN A 249 -5.37 -9.31 18.75
CA ASN A 249 -4.38 -9.94 19.62
C ASN A 249 -4.49 -11.45 19.62
N HIS A 250 -5.72 -11.99 19.73
CA HIS A 250 -5.91 -13.44 19.74
C HIS A 250 -5.42 -14.12 18.45
N CYS A 251 -5.29 -13.39 17.34
CA CYS A 251 -4.65 -13.85 16.12
C CYS A 251 -3.11 -13.84 16.25
N VAL A 252 -2.52 -12.71 16.69
CA VAL A 252 -1.06 -12.55 16.78
C VAL A 252 -0.68 -11.91 18.11
N ASP A 253 -0.44 -12.74 19.11
CA ASP A 253 -0.12 -12.35 20.48
C ASP A 253 1.38 -12.25 20.79
N SER A 254 2.24 -12.72 19.89
CA SER A 254 3.67 -12.88 20.15
C SER A 254 4.52 -12.59 18.90
N LYS A 255 5.80 -12.27 19.14
CA LYS A 255 6.79 -12.06 18.07
C LYS A 255 6.93 -13.28 17.16
N LEU A 256 6.90 -14.49 17.72
CA LEU A 256 7.05 -15.72 16.95
C LEU A 256 5.86 -15.92 16.01
N ARG A 257 4.63 -15.70 16.49
CA ARG A 257 3.44 -15.77 15.63
C ARG A 257 3.50 -14.72 14.52
N ALA A 258 3.91 -13.49 14.80
CA ALA A 258 4.10 -12.45 13.80
C ALA A 258 5.14 -12.85 12.73
N GLN A 259 6.27 -13.42 13.15
CA GLN A 259 7.34 -13.89 12.25
C GLN A 259 6.89 -15.05 11.35
N ASN A 260 5.99 -15.89 11.85
CA ASN A 260 5.45 -17.06 11.15
C ASN A 260 4.05 -16.81 10.54
N THR A 261 3.70 -15.57 10.25
CA THR A 261 2.44 -15.21 9.58
C THR A 261 2.69 -14.92 8.10
N VAL A 262 1.84 -15.46 7.24
CA VAL A 262 1.79 -15.11 5.80
C VAL A 262 0.55 -14.26 5.56
N PHE A 263 0.75 -13.11 4.92
CA PHE A 263 -0.30 -12.14 4.57
C PHE A 263 -0.60 -12.28 3.08
N VAL A 264 -1.83 -12.63 2.73
CA VAL A 264 -2.28 -12.84 1.34
C VAL A 264 -3.20 -11.70 0.95
N PHE A 265 -2.77 -10.88 0.00
CA PHE A 265 -3.49 -9.72 -0.52
C PHE A 265 -4.35 -10.10 -1.73
N ASN A 266 -5.42 -9.35 -1.95
CA ASN A 266 -6.31 -9.47 -3.11
C ASN A 266 -6.84 -10.90 -3.36
N TYR A 267 -6.94 -11.71 -2.32
CA TYR A 267 -7.59 -13.01 -2.42
C TYR A 267 -9.11 -12.82 -2.42
N GLU A 268 -9.66 -12.63 -3.59
CA GLU A 268 -11.08 -12.33 -3.81
C GLU A 268 -11.58 -12.96 -5.10
N SER A 269 -12.86 -13.32 -5.14
CA SER A 269 -13.49 -13.73 -6.39
C SER A 269 -13.49 -12.57 -7.38
N PRO A 270 -13.08 -12.74 -8.64
CA PRO A 270 -12.98 -11.64 -9.61
C PRO A 270 -14.33 -10.99 -9.94
N THR A 271 -15.41 -11.70 -9.71
CA THR A 271 -16.79 -11.23 -9.94
C THR A 271 -17.70 -11.71 -8.80
N CYS A 272 -18.88 -11.09 -8.65
CA CYS A 272 -19.89 -11.56 -7.71
C CYS A 272 -20.26 -13.01 -8.01
N LYS A 273 -20.12 -13.91 -7.03
CA LYS A 273 -20.37 -15.37 -7.15
C LYS A 273 -19.59 -16.01 -8.31
N GLY A 274 -18.38 -15.49 -8.56
CA GLY A 274 -17.50 -15.94 -9.63
C GLY A 274 -16.68 -17.17 -9.27
N THR A 275 -15.43 -17.20 -9.76
CA THR A 275 -14.45 -18.26 -9.50
C THR A 275 -13.56 -17.93 -8.32
N ASP A 276 -12.73 -18.88 -7.91
CA ASP A 276 -11.72 -18.69 -6.87
C ASP A 276 -10.73 -17.56 -7.21
N GLY A 277 -10.17 -16.95 -6.17
CA GLY A 277 -9.19 -15.87 -6.25
C GLY A 277 -7.75 -16.38 -6.35
N SER A 278 -6.83 -15.47 -6.67
CA SER A 278 -5.40 -15.77 -6.69
C SER A 278 -4.78 -15.58 -5.30
N VAL A 279 -3.96 -16.51 -4.87
CA VAL A 279 -3.16 -16.42 -3.64
C VAL A 279 -1.69 -16.01 -3.90
N SER A 280 -1.35 -15.61 -5.12
CA SER A 280 0.04 -15.31 -5.52
C SER A 280 0.61 -14.05 -4.87
N GLN A 281 -0.25 -13.12 -4.46
CA GLN A 281 0.15 -11.84 -3.86
C GLN A 281 0.28 -11.98 -2.34
N SER A 282 1.43 -12.42 -1.87
CA SER A 282 1.64 -12.69 -0.45
C SER A 282 2.95 -12.13 0.09
N ILE A 283 3.00 -11.85 1.39
CA ILE A 283 4.20 -11.43 2.14
C ILE A 283 4.33 -12.31 3.38
N SER A 284 5.53 -12.83 3.64
CA SER A 284 5.84 -13.67 4.79
C SER A 284 6.53 -12.88 5.89
N GLY A 285 6.00 -13.01 7.11
CA GLY A 285 6.60 -12.50 8.33
C GLY A 285 6.36 -11.02 8.59
N ALA A 286 6.22 -10.70 9.86
CA ALA A 286 6.08 -9.36 10.38
C ALA A 286 6.77 -9.20 11.74
N SER A 287 6.91 -7.96 12.19
CA SER A 287 7.26 -7.60 13.55
C SER A 287 6.00 -7.18 14.30
N LEU A 288 5.77 -7.69 15.50
CA LEU A 288 4.71 -7.22 16.39
C LEU A 288 5.16 -5.89 17.00
N MET A 289 4.45 -4.81 16.67
CA MET A 289 4.77 -3.45 17.09
C MET A 289 4.04 -3.06 18.37
N ALA A 290 2.74 -3.37 18.46
CA ALA A 290 1.93 -3.07 19.64
C ALA A 290 0.80 -4.09 19.80
N THR A 291 0.53 -4.42 21.07
CA THR A 291 -0.63 -5.20 21.53
C THR A 291 -0.76 -5.02 23.03
N LYS A 292 -1.94 -5.29 23.62
CA LYS A 292 -2.13 -5.22 25.08
C LYS A 292 -2.71 -6.51 25.61
N ASN A 293 -1.82 -7.45 25.95
CA ASN A 293 -2.18 -8.79 26.44
C ASN A 293 -1.44 -9.20 27.73
N GLN A 294 -0.87 -8.25 28.44
CA GLN A 294 -0.17 -8.47 29.73
C GLN A 294 -0.78 -7.59 30.80
N ASP A 295 -0.72 -8.04 32.05
CA ASP A 295 -1.32 -7.42 33.21
C ASP A 295 -2.86 -7.37 33.12
N LYS A 296 -3.51 -6.56 33.94
CA LYS A 296 -4.96 -6.38 33.88
C LYS A 296 -5.34 -5.44 32.75
N GLY A 297 -6.50 -5.66 32.16
CA GLY A 297 -7.06 -4.83 31.09
C GLY A 297 -6.52 -5.22 29.72
N TYR A 298 -6.94 -6.39 29.24
CA TYR A 298 -6.63 -6.83 27.88
C TYR A 298 -7.41 -6.02 26.85
N LEU A 299 -6.74 -5.74 25.72
CA LEU A 299 -7.38 -5.22 24.50
C LEU A 299 -7.04 -6.15 23.34
N ASP A 300 -8.02 -6.44 22.52
CA ASP A 300 -7.86 -7.40 21.43
C ASP A 300 -7.41 -6.74 20.11
N PHE A 301 -6.26 -6.09 20.14
CA PHE A 301 -5.64 -5.57 18.92
C PHE A 301 -4.19 -6.03 18.79
N ALA A 302 -3.72 -6.18 17.58
CA ALA A 302 -2.31 -6.34 17.24
C ALA A 302 -1.95 -5.41 16.06
N LEU A 303 -0.93 -4.60 16.25
CA LEU A 303 -0.31 -3.82 15.17
C LEU A 303 0.97 -4.52 14.72
N LEU A 304 1.01 -4.90 13.46
CA LEU A 304 2.11 -5.60 12.84
C LEU A 304 2.79 -4.69 11.82
N ARG A 305 4.11 -4.79 11.67
CA ARG A 305 4.83 -4.20 10.55
C ARG A 305 5.37 -5.32 9.69
N LEU A 306 4.92 -5.42 8.46
CA LEU A 306 5.36 -6.43 7.51
C LEU A 306 6.88 -6.40 7.34
N SER A 307 7.45 -7.54 7.01
CA SER A 307 8.90 -7.71 6.84
C SER A 307 9.49 -6.94 5.65
N GLN A 308 8.64 -6.47 4.75
CA GLN A 308 8.99 -5.71 3.55
C GLN A 308 7.83 -4.79 3.13
N ALA A 309 8.11 -3.79 2.29
CA ALA A 309 7.08 -2.97 1.67
C ALA A 309 6.11 -3.81 0.83
N VAL A 310 4.84 -3.40 0.78
CA VAL A 310 3.87 -4.02 -0.12
C VAL A 310 4.13 -3.54 -1.53
N PRO A 311 4.35 -4.45 -2.51
CA PRO A 311 4.60 -4.04 -3.88
C PRO A 311 3.46 -3.22 -4.47
N LEU A 312 3.75 -2.20 -5.26
CA LEU A 312 2.73 -1.43 -5.98
C LEU A 312 1.90 -2.31 -6.95
N SER A 313 2.49 -3.40 -7.46
CA SER A 313 1.76 -4.39 -8.28
C SER A 313 0.63 -5.11 -7.52
N TYR A 314 0.64 -5.09 -6.18
CA TYR A 314 -0.46 -5.58 -5.35
C TYR A 314 -1.57 -4.53 -5.19
N GLN A 315 -1.38 -3.33 -5.74
CA GLN A 315 -2.30 -2.21 -5.62
C GLN A 315 -2.68 -1.91 -4.14
N PRO A 316 -1.70 -1.75 -3.23
CA PRO A 316 -2.01 -1.56 -1.83
C PRO A 316 -2.83 -0.28 -1.61
N TYR A 317 -3.73 -0.33 -0.64
CA TYR A 317 -4.38 0.83 -0.07
C TYR A 317 -4.13 0.82 1.44
N PHE A 318 -3.69 1.93 1.98
CA PHE A 318 -3.48 2.09 3.42
C PHE A 318 -4.73 2.75 3.98
N ALA A 319 -5.56 1.97 4.70
CA ALA A 319 -6.86 2.44 5.17
C ALA A 319 -6.73 3.57 6.19
N GLY A 320 -7.63 4.54 6.11
CA GLY A 320 -7.78 5.59 7.12
C GLY A 320 -8.33 5.04 8.43
N TRP A 321 -8.27 5.85 9.47
CA TRP A 321 -8.73 5.47 10.82
C TRP A 321 -9.32 6.66 11.58
N ASP A 322 -10.17 6.36 12.57
CA ASP A 322 -10.72 7.35 13.49
C ASP A 322 -10.57 6.87 14.93
N SER A 323 -9.81 7.63 15.72
CA SER A 323 -9.56 7.36 17.14
C SER A 323 -10.47 8.15 18.09
N ARG A 324 -11.48 8.83 17.57
CA ARG A 324 -12.46 9.52 18.38
C ARG A 324 -13.53 8.54 18.86
N ILE A 325 -14.00 8.71 20.09
CA ILE A 325 -15.13 7.93 20.63
C ILE A 325 -16.44 8.55 20.10
N LEU A 326 -16.67 8.36 18.80
CA LEU A 326 -17.91 8.78 18.13
C LEU A 326 -18.64 7.52 17.69
N THR A 327 -19.89 7.38 18.06
CA THR A 327 -20.70 6.21 17.67
C THR A 327 -20.89 6.17 16.16
N PRO A 328 -20.36 5.13 15.48
CA PRO A 328 -20.60 4.92 14.05
C PRO A 328 -22.11 4.77 13.79
N GLN A 329 -22.60 5.39 12.73
CA GLN A 329 -24.03 5.40 12.38
C GLN A 329 -24.38 4.32 11.36
N SER A 330 -23.41 3.81 10.65
CA SER A 330 -23.44 2.62 9.81
C SER A 330 -22.04 2.09 9.65
N VAL A 331 -21.89 0.80 9.38
CA VAL A 331 -20.58 0.15 9.28
C VAL A 331 -20.51 -0.90 8.18
N ALA A 332 -19.28 -1.15 7.71
CA ALA A 332 -18.98 -2.30 6.87
C ALA A 332 -17.75 -3.06 7.41
N GLY A 333 -17.85 -4.37 7.50
CA GLY A 333 -16.76 -5.29 7.78
C GLY A 333 -16.29 -5.96 6.49
N ILE A 334 -14.99 -5.90 6.18
CA ILE A 334 -14.40 -6.59 5.02
C ILE A 334 -13.44 -7.65 5.55
N HIS A 335 -13.66 -8.93 5.20
CA HIS A 335 -13.04 -10.04 5.92
C HIS A 335 -12.88 -11.30 5.05
N HIS A 336 -12.22 -12.33 5.62
CA HIS A 336 -11.99 -13.63 5.01
C HIS A 336 -12.61 -14.75 5.90
N PRO A 337 -13.95 -14.96 5.86
CA PRO A 337 -14.61 -15.98 6.67
C PRO A 337 -14.14 -17.37 6.26
N TRP A 338 -13.77 -18.22 7.21
CA TRP A 338 -13.13 -19.54 6.98
C TRP A 338 -11.90 -19.50 6.07
N GLY A 339 -11.26 -18.32 5.92
CA GLY A 339 -10.19 -18.12 4.98
C GLY A 339 -10.61 -18.15 3.51
N ASP A 340 -11.90 -18.08 3.22
CA ASP A 340 -12.48 -17.97 1.88
C ASP A 340 -12.10 -16.64 1.21
N VAL A 341 -12.47 -16.48 -0.04
CA VAL A 341 -12.32 -15.21 -0.78
C VAL A 341 -12.96 -14.08 -0.01
N LYS A 342 -12.44 -12.88 -0.21
CA LYS A 342 -12.85 -11.66 0.51
C LYS A 342 -14.35 -11.41 0.42
N LYS A 343 -14.98 -11.20 1.58
CA LYS A 343 -16.40 -10.93 1.76
C LYS A 343 -16.62 -9.57 2.39
N ILE A 344 -17.87 -9.10 2.34
CA ILE A 344 -18.34 -7.89 2.98
C ILE A 344 -19.59 -8.17 3.78
N SER A 345 -19.68 -7.57 4.99
CA SER A 345 -20.89 -7.50 5.81
C SER A 345 -21.20 -6.04 6.10
N VAL A 346 -22.48 -5.68 6.12
CA VAL A 346 -22.94 -4.29 6.27
C VAL A 346 -24.04 -4.23 7.33
N ASP A 347 -23.96 -3.20 8.17
CA ASP A 347 -25.01 -2.78 9.11
C ASP A 347 -25.27 -1.29 8.90
N TYR A 348 -26.52 -0.93 8.62
CA TYR A 348 -26.96 0.44 8.38
C TYR A 348 -27.44 1.14 9.64
N ASP A 349 -27.41 0.47 10.78
CA ASP A 349 -27.80 1.01 12.07
C ASP A 349 -26.60 1.50 12.89
N ALA A 350 -26.90 2.36 13.88
CA ALA A 350 -25.88 2.86 14.79
C ALA A 350 -25.41 1.78 15.76
N LEU A 351 -24.10 1.67 15.90
CA LEU A 351 -23.49 0.74 16.84
C LEU A 351 -23.78 1.08 18.31
N VAL A 352 -23.57 0.12 19.19
CA VAL A 352 -23.56 0.35 20.62
C VAL A 352 -22.22 -0.04 21.24
N THR A 353 -21.91 0.51 22.40
CA THR A 353 -20.75 0.09 23.20
C THR A 353 -21.06 -1.23 23.89
N GLY A 354 -20.10 -2.14 23.97
CA GLY A 354 -20.27 -3.43 24.63
C GLY A 354 -18.99 -3.95 25.30
N SER A 355 -19.19 -4.98 26.13
CA SER A 355 -18.11 -5.76 26.73
C SER A 355 -18.17 -7.17 26.14
N PHE A 356 -17.02 -7.72 25.69
CA PHE A 356 -17.00 -9.04 25.05
C PHE A 356 -17.02 -10.17 26.09
N ASP A 357 -16.00 -10.24 26.94
CA ASP A 357 -15.93 -11.18 28.05
C ASP A 357 -15.13 -10.61 29.24
N ALA A 358 -14.98 -11.41 30.31
CA ALA A 358 -14.32 -10.96 31.54
C ALA A 358 -12.80 -10.80 31.47
N TRP A 359 -12.15 -11.22 30.40
CA TRP A 359 -10.69 -11.09 30.20
C TRP A 359 -10.31 -9.70 29.68
N TYR A 360 -11.23 -9.08 28.93
CA TYR A 360 -11.01 -7.78 28.32
C TYR A 360 -11.50 -6.64 29.21
N ASP A 361 -10.98 -5.44 28.98
CA ASP A 361 -11.50 -4.24 29.61
C ASP A 361 -12.99 -4.05 29.26
N PRO A 362 -13.84 -3.76 30.23
CA PRO A 362 -15.26 -3.55 29.96
C PRO A 362 -15.50 -2.31 29.10
N ASP A 363 -16.56 -2.34 28.31
CA ASP A 363 -17.03 -1.24 27.47
C ASP A 363 -15.98 -0.68 26.47
N THR A 364 -15.12 -1.58 25.98
CA THR A 364 -14.04 -1.24 25.02
C THR A 364 -14.31 -1.76 23.60
N PHE A 365 -15.50 -2.29 23.37
CA PHE A 365 -15.89 -2.85 22.07
C PHE A 365 -17.03 -2.07 21.43
N TRP A 366 -16.96 -1.90 20.11
CA TRP A 366 -18.15 -1.68 19.31
C TRP A 366 -18.89 -2.99 19.16
N LYS A 367 -20.20 -2.94 19.37
CA LYS A 367 -21.09 -4.09 19.18
C LYS A 367 -22.02 -3.81 18.02
N VAL A 368 -21.98 -4.67 17.01
CA VAL A 368 -22.97 -4.78 15.96
C VAL A 368 -24.13 -5.59 16.53
N LEU A 369 -25.30 -4.98 16.62
CA LEU A 369 -26.48 -5.64 17.17
C LEU A 369 -27.04 -6.68 16.22
N GLU A 370 -27.14 -6.34 14.93
CA GLU A 370 -27.60 -7.22 13.87
C GLU A 370 -27.02 -6.77 12.53
N TRP A 371 -26.50 -7.70 11.73
CA TRP A 371 -26.06 -7.42 10.38
C TRP A 371 -27.23 -7.40 9.42
N ASP A 372 -27.39 -6.32 8.64
CA ASP A 372 -28.37 -6.24 7.55
C ASP A 372 -27.98 -7.13 6.37
N LEU A 373 -26.68 -7.30 6.13
CA LEU A 373 -26.15 -8.07 5.02
C LEU A 373 -24.87 -8.81 5.41
N GLY A 374 -24.82 -10.09 5.09
CA GLY A 374 -23.67 -10.91 5.45
C GLY A 374 -23.61 -11.19 6.96
N THR A 375 -22.47 -11.64 7.43
CA THR A 375 -22.14 -11.86 8.84
C THR A 375 -20.65 -12.16 8.97
N THR A 376 -20.12 -12.38 10.18
CA THR A 376 -18.74 -12.86 10.37
C THR A 376 -18.71 -14.34 10.71
N GLU A 377 -17.55 -14.98 10.51
CA GLU A 377 -17.31 -16.39 10.84
C GLU A 377 -15.87 -16.57 11.32
N GLY A 378 -15.49 -17.78 11.73
CA GLY A 378 -14.10 -18.12 12.01
C GLY A 378 -13.20 -17.69 10.84
N GLY A 379 -12.02 -17.12 11.11
CA GLY A 379 -11.15 -16.52 10.07
C GLY A 379 -11.42 -15.04 9.78
N SER A 380 -12.62 -14.52 10.09
CA SER A 380 -12.91 -13.08 10.02
C SER A 380 -12.21 -12.28 11.13
N SER A 381 -11.77 -12.93 12.19
CA SER A 381 -11.00 -12.36 13.31
C SER A 381 -9.93 -11.39 12.89
N GLY A 382 -9.87 -10.21 13.51
CA GLY A 382 -8.92 -9.15 13.19
C GLY A 382 -9.28 -8.30 11.96
N SER A 383 -10.39 -8.60 11.26
CA SER A 383 -10.85 -7.78 10.15
C SER A 383 -11.24 -6.38 10.58
N PRO A 384 -11.02 -5.36 9.71
CA PRO A 384 -11.40 -3.99 10.01
C PRO A 384 -12.91 -3.80 10.00
N LEU A 385 -13.39 -2.93 10.91
CA LEU A 385 -14.71 -2.33 10.85
C LEU A 385 -14.56 -0.88 10.36
N PHE A 386 -15.16 -0.56 9.23
CA PHE A 386 -15.19 0.77 8.66
C PHE A 386 -16.48 1.49 9.03
N ASP A 387 -16.39 2.77 9.38
CA ASP A 387 -17.54 3.64 9.61
C ASP A 387 -18.13 4.22 8.31
N GLN A 388 -19.17 5.07 8.43
CA GLN A 388 -19.80 5.79 7.32
C GLN A 388 -18.87 6.77 6.59
N HIS A 389 -17.68 7.05 7.13
CA HIS A 389 -16.62 7.85 6.50
C HIS A 389 -15.51 6.97 5.89
N GLN A 390 -15.74 5.65 5.84
CA GLN A 390 -14.81 4.65 5.31
C GLN A 390 -13.46 4.61 6.05
N ARG A 391 -13.47 4.94 7.36
CA ARG A 391 -12.31 4.87 8.25
C ARG A 391 -12.43 3.70 9.20
N ILE A 392 -11.30 3.06 9.51
CA ILE A 392 -11.26 1.96 10.48
C ILE A 392 -11.56 2.53 11.88
N VAL A 393 -12.57 1.98 12.54
CA VAL A 393 -12.97 2.29 13.92
C VAL A 393 -12.79 1.11 14.87
N GLY A 394 -12.50 -0.09 14.35
CA GLY A 394 -12.26 -1.27 15.17
C GLY A 394 -11.72 -2.45 14.39
N SER A 395 -11.35 -3.52 15.11
CA SER A 395 -10.95 -4.83 14.58
C SER A 395 -11.76 -5.95 15.24
N LEU A 396 -12.19 -6.94 14.45
CA LEU A 396 -13.08 -8.01 14.91
C LEU A 396 -12.42 -8.90 15.98
N THR A 397 -13.07 -9.00 17.12
CA THR A 397 -12.74 -9.99 18.16
C THR A 397 -13.53 -11.29 17.97
N GLY A 398 -14.83 -11.19 17.73
CA GLY A 398 -15.73 -12.32 17.55
C GLY A 398 -17.15 -11.98 17.92
N GLY A 399 -18.00 -13.00 18.03
CA GLY A 399 -19.40 -12.81 18.38
C GLY A 399 -20.23 -14.06 18.26
N GLU A 400 -21.56 -13.88 18.25
CA GLU A 400 -22.56 -14.95 18.16
C GLU A 400 -23.18 -15.05 16.75
N ALA A 401 -22.84 -14.10 15.85
CA ALA A 401 -23.49 -13.99 14.55
C ALA A 401 -23.34 -15.24 13.68
N THR A 402 -24.42 -15.61 13.03
CA THR A 402 -24.51 -16.73 12.06
C THR A 402 -25.41 -16.33 10.92
N CYS A 403 -25.40 -17.03 9.79
CA CYS A 403 -26.32 -16.76 8.68
C CYS A 403 -27.82 -16.83 9.08
N THR A 404 -28.17 -17.60 10.08
CA THR A 404 -29.56 -17.72 10.58
C THR A 404 -29.86 -16.80 11.77
N HIS A 405 -28.83 -16.21 12.37
CA HIS A 405 -28.92 -15.31 13.51
C HIS A 405 -27.75 -14.31 13.49
N PRO A 406 -27.80 -13.28 12.64
CA PRO A 406 -26.66 -12.41 12.33
C PRO A 406 -26.47 -11.30 13.39
N VAL A 407 -26.39 -11.67 14.69
CA VAL A 407 -26.41 -10.72 15.81
C VAL A 407 -25.16 -10.83 16.70
N ASN A 408 -24.89 -9.74 17.43
CA ASN A 408 -23.93 -9.68 18.52
C ASN A 408 -22.47 -9.97 18.11
N ASP A 409 -21.96 -9.29 17.08
CA ASP A 409 -20.53 -9.26 16.81
C ASP A 409 -19.83 -8.07 17.50
N TYR A 410 -18.60 -8.30 17.96
CA TYR A 410 -17.83 -7.34 18.74
C TYR A 410 -16.50 -7.02 18.08
N TYR A 411 -16.22 -5.72 17.97
CA TYR A 411 -14.99 -5.18 17.42
C TYR A 411 -14.26 -4.36 18.49
N GLN A 412 -12.99 -4.69 18.75
CA GLN A 412 -12.15 -3.88 19.64
C GLN A 412 -12.09 -2.45 19.11
N MET A 413 -12.52 -1.47 19.93
CA MET A 413 -12.49 -0.05 19.54
C MET A 413 -11.07 0.42 19.25
N LEU A 414 -10.84 0.98 18.06
CA LEU A 414 -9.56 1.63 17.71
C LEU A 414 -9.30 2.81 18.66
N ALA A 415 -10.31 3.58 18.99
CA ALA A 415 -10.24 4.72 19.92
C ALA A 415 -9.63 4.34 21.28
N VAL A 416 -9.98 3.16 21.79
CA VAL A 416 -9.43 2.65 23.07
C VAL A 416 -8.01 2.13 22.90
N ALA A 417 -7.74 1.39 21.81
CA ALA A 417 -6.42 0.88 21.49
C ALA A 417 -5.42 2.02 21.13
N PHE A 418 -5.93 3.21 20.83
CA PHE A 418 -5.13 4.33 20.35
C PHE A 418 -4.14 4.81 21.40
N ASP A 419 -4.59 5.19 22.61
CA ASP A 419 -3.72 5.74 23.65
C ASP A 419 -4.16 5.49 25.10
N LYS A 420 -5.09 4.55 25.36
CA LYS A 420 -5.52 4.22 26.72
C LYS A 420 -4.35 3.78 27.61
N TYR A 421 -3.40 3.04 27.07
CA TYR A 421 -2.22 2.56 27.79
C TYR A 421 -0.96 3.27 27.28
N PRO A 422 -0.13 3.86 28.16
CA PRO A 422 0.91 4.81 27.76
C PRO A 422 2.18 4.15 27.16
N ALA A 423 2.38 2.84 27.34
CA ALA A 423 3.55 2.17 26.80
C ALA A 423 3.45 2.07 25.26
N ASP A 424 4.50 2.40 24.54
CA ASP A 424 4.56 2.38 23.07
C ASP A 424 4.12 1.03 22.47
N THR A 425 4.42 -0.07 23.18
CA THR A 425 4.02 -1.43 22.78
C THR A 425 2.57 -1.79 23.10
N ASN A 426 1.83 -0.92 23.79
CA ASN A 426 0.45 -1.16 24.22
C ASN A 426 -0.54 -0.17 23.61
N GLN A 427 -0.13 0.61 22.61
CA GLN A 427 -0.95 1.64 21.98
C GLN A 427 -0.68 1.77 20.48
N LEU A 428 -1.66 2.26 19.73
CA LEU A 428 -1.54 2.53 18.29
C LEU A 428 -0.94 3.91 18.00
N LYS A 429 -1.21 4.91 18.84
CA LYS A 429 -0.86 6.32 18.61
C LYS A 429 0.61 6.54 18.28
N LYS A 430 1.52 5.86 18.98
CA LYS A 430 2.97 5.96 18.75
C LYS A 430 3.36 5.64 17.31
N TRP A 431 2.64 4.72 16.68
CA TRP A 431 2.95 4.19 15.36
C TRP A 431 2.15 4.89 14.26
N LEU A 432 0.89 5.24 14.54
CA LEU A 432 0.01 5.89 13.56
C LEU A 432 0.19 7.41 13.53
N VAL A 433 0.69 8.02 14.62
CA VAL A 433 0.97 9.47 14.74
C VAL A 433 2.40 9.70 15.23
N PRO A 434 3.44 9.24 14.51
CA PRO A 434 4.82 9.24 15.01
C PRO A 434 5.38 10.66 15.27
N ASN A 435 4.86 11.67 14.58
CA ASN A 435 5.22 13.08 14.76
C ASN A 435 4.44 13.80 15.88
N ASN A 436 3.58 13.06 16.62
CA ASN A 436 2.74 13.58 17.70
C ASN A 436 1.93 14.83 17.31
N SER A 437 1.44 14.89 16.07
CA SER A 437 0.73 16.06 15.51
C SER A 437 -0.64 16.34 16.12
N GLY A 438 -1.12 15.52 17.06
CA GLY A 438 -2.44 15.66 17.67
C GLY A 438 -3.61 15.23 16.76
N VAL A 439 -3.33 14.63 15.62
CA VAL A 439 -4.33 14.08 14.71
C VAL A 439 -5.08 12.94 15.39
N THR A 440 -6.41 12.97 15.36
CA THR A 440 -7.30 11.97 15.95
C THR A 440 -8.07 11.16 14.91
N PHE A 441 -8.00 11.51 13.65
CA PHE A 441 -8.48 10.73 12.50
C PHE A 441 -7.65 11.04 11.27
N LEU A 442 -7.58 10.11 10.37
CA LEU A 442 -6.81 10.20 9.13
C LEU A 442 -7.56 9.48 8.02
N ASP A 443 -7.57 10.06 6.82
CA ASP A 443 -8.09 9.38 5.63
C ASP A 443 -7.10 8.34 5.11
N GLY A 444 -7.60 7.43 4.30
CA GLY A 444 -6.74 6.41 3.69
C GLY A 444 -5.81 7.02 2.64
N PHE A 445 -4.74 6.28 2.36
CA PHE A 445 -3.73 6.66 1.38
C PHE A 445 -3.65 5.60 0.27
N ASP A 446 -3.84 6.04 -0.97
CA ASP A 446 -3.69 5.21 -2.17
C ASP A 446 -2.43 5.62 -2.94
N PRO A 447 -1.35 4.82 -2.88
CA PRO A 447 -0.12 5.13 -3.63
C PRO A 447 -0.30 5.17 -5.15
N LEU A 448 -1.40 4.62 -5.65
CA LEU A 448 -1.72 4.56 -7.08
C LEU A 448 -2.80 5.58 -7.49
N ALA A 449 -3.37 6.29 -6.52
CA ALA A 449 -4.24 7.39 -6.87
C ALA A 449 -3.42 8.38 -7.69
N SER A 450 -3.89 8.67 -8.88
CA SER A 450 -3.36 9.83 -9.60
C SER A 450 -3.52 11.03 -8.68
N PRO A 451 -2.46 11.82 -8.42
CA PRO A 451 -2.62 13.03 -7.65
C PRO A 451 -3.76 13.82 -8.28
N GLY A 452 -4.79 14.14 -7.50
CA GLY A 452 -5.93 14.90 -7.97
C GLY A 452 -5.42 16.17 -8.66
N ILE A 453 -6.11 16.64 -9.71
CA ILE A 453 -5.72 17.90 -10.35
C ILE A 453 -5.87 19.00 -9.28
N VAL A 454 -4.78 19.70 -8.98
CA VAL A 454 -4.86 20.86 -8.09
C VAL A 454 -5.61 21.98 -8.80
N THR A 455 -6.80 22.29 -8.31
CA THR A 455 -7.66 23.37 -8.81
C THR A 455 -7.70 24.54 -7.84
N ASP A 456 -8.43 25.58 -8.22
CA ASP A 456 -8.61 26.81 -7.42
C ASP A 456 -7.29 27.42 -6.95
N LYS A 457 -6.23 27.28 -7.77
CA LYS A 457 -4.88 27.74 -7.43
C LYS A 457 -4.86 29.24 -7.24
N ILE A 458 -4.29 29.66 -6.13
CA ILE A 458 -3.91 31.04 -5.88
C ILE A 458 -2.39 31.14 -5.69
N SER A 459 -1.87 32.35 -5.85
CA SER A 459 -0.48 32.67 -5.52
C SER A 459 -0.49 33.57 -4.28
N VAL A 460 0.10 33.08 -3.19
CA VAL A 460 0.27 33.85 -1.95
C VAL A 460 1.64 34.52 -1.99
N VAL A 461 1.67 35.80 -1.75
CA VAL A 461 2.88 36.64 -1.84
C VAL A 461 2.92 37.66 -0.70
N HIS A 462 4.09 38.04 -0.26
CA HIS A 462 4.30 39.00 0.81
C HIS A 462 4.86 40.36 0.32
N TRP A 463 4.60 40.69 -0.93
CA TRP A 463 4.94 42.00 -1.51
C TRP A 463 3.75 42.57 -2.33
N GLU A 464 3.81 43.86 -2.55
CA GLU A 464 2.82 44.60 -3.37
C GLU A 464 3.50 45.14 -4.62
N GLN A 465 2.76 45.25 -5.72
CA GLN A 465 3.29 45.81 -6.96
C GLN A 465 3.74 47.28 -6.73
N GLY A 466 4.96 47.59 -7.10
CA GLY A 466 5.54 48.92 -6.93
C GLY A 466 6.38 49.13 -5.69
N GLN A 467 6.50 48.13 -4.83
CA GLN A 467 7.50 48.15 -3.74
C GLN A 467 8.93 48.06 -4.32
N ASN A 468 9.88 48.70 -3.62
CA ASN A 468 11.30 48.62 -3.99
C ASN A 468 11.84 47.24 -3.70
N LEU A 469 12.38 46.61 -4.72
CA LEU A 469 13.16 45.37 -4.59
C LEU A 469 14.51 45.70 -3.95
N ALA A 470 14.95 44.83 -3.07
CA ALA A 470 16.20 45.01 -2.34
C ALA A 470 17.12 43.77 -2.56
N PHE A 471 18.39 44.04 -2.67
CA PHE A 471 19.43 43.05 -2.77
C PHE A 471 20.63 43.49 -1.93
N TYR A 472 20.89 42.77 -0.85
CA TYR A 472 21.89 43.17 0.12
C TYR A 472 23.13 42.26 0.05
N VAL A 473 24.29 42.92 -0.03
CA VAL A 473 25.60 42.28 0.16
C VAL A 473 25.95 42.35 1.65
N ALA A 474 26.36 41.21 2.23
CA ALA A 474 26.81 41.19 3.60
C ALA A 474 28.17 41.90 3.77
N ASN A 475 28.37 42.64 4.84
CA ASN A 475 29.52 43.49 5.04
C ASN A 475 30.87 42.73 4.95
N ASP A 476 30.92 41.49 5.41
CA ASP A 476 32.13 40.66 5.46
C ASP A 476 32.22 39.71 4.24
N GLY A 477 31.27 39.77 3.34
CA GLY A 477 31.22 39.01 2.08
C GLY A 477 30.04 38.08 1.91
N GLY A 478 29.62 37.91 0.64
CA GLY A 478 28.44 37.14 0.27
C GLY A 478 27.15 37.97 0.36
N TYR A 479 26.01 37.29 0.49
CA TYR A 479 24.69 37.91 0.35
C TYR A 479 23.83 37.65 1.58
N LEU A 480 23.10 38.67 2.04
CA LEU A 480 22.22 38.56 3.19
C LEU A 480 21.12 37.51 2.96
N ALA A 481 20.47 37.52 1.82
CA ALA A 481 19.45 36.52 1.45
C ALA A 481 20.03 35.38 0.57
N GLY A 482 21.28 34.98 0.82
CA GLY A 482 21.95 33.94 0.04
C GLY A 482 23.19 33.40 0.73
N ASN A 483 24.11 32.85 -0.08
CA ASN A 483 25.39 32.39 0.44
C ASN A 483 26.21 33.57 1.01
N ASN A 484 26.77 33.37 2.19
CA ASN A 484 27.58 34.38 2.89
C ASN A 484 28.73 33.73 3.67
N VAL A 485 29.62 34.54 4.18
CA VAL A 485 30.78 34.11 4.98
C VAL A 485 30.41 33.56 6.37
N TYR A 486 29.20 33.78 6.83
CA TYR A 486 28.70 33.32 8.14
C TYR A 486 28.26 31.85 8.08
N GLY A 487 28.22 31.26 6.89
CA GLY A 487 27.93 29.83 6.69
C GLY A 487 26.46 29.48 6.87
N ASP A 488 25.55 30.40 6.48
CA ASP A 488 24.13 30.11 6.43
C ASP A 488 23.85 28.95 5.46
N LYS A 489 22.87 28.12 5.81
CA LYS A 489 22.54 26.89 5.09
C LYS A 489 21.28 26.97 4.30
N GLU A 490 20.27 27.70 4.79
CA GLU A 490 18.96 27.83 4.16
C GLU A 490 18.38 29.22 4.38
N LYS A 491 17.57 29.69 3.43
CA LYS A 491 16.78 30.92 3.50
C LYS A 491 15.33 30.60 3.28
N ALA A 492 14.46 30.99 4.22
CA ALA A 492 13.05 30.59 4.19
C ALA A 492 12.08 31.77 4.27
N GLU A 493 10.90 31.58 3.68
CA GLU A 493 9.77 32.47 3.76
C GLU A 493 8.62 31.79 4.50
N PHE A 494 8.03 32.45 5.48
CA PHE A 494 6.93 31.95 6.29
C PHE A 494 5.58 32.35 5.69
N PHE A 495 4.68 31.38 5.53
CA PHE A 495 3.30 31.56 5.07
C PHE A 495 2.33 31.11 6.16
N ASN A 496 1.53 32.07 6.65
CA ASN A 496 0.53 31.79 7.67
C ASN A 496 -0.68 31.09 7.05
N LYS A 497 -1.19 30.04 7.69
CA LYS A 497 -2.37 29.31 7.25
C LYS A 497 -3.56 30.20 6.94
N GLN A 498 -3.76 31.29 7.67
CA GLN A 498 -4.88 32.23 7.45
C GLN A 498 -4.83 32.91 6.08
N GLU A 499 -3.68 32.97 5.43
CA GLU A 499 -3.48 33.61 4.12
C GLU A 499 -4.01 32.77 2.97
N PHE A 500 -4.20 31.46 3.17
CA PHE A 500 -4.60 30.55 2.10
C PHE A 500 -5.77 29.62 2.43
N LEU A 501 -6.35 29.67 3.64
CA LEU A 501 -7.56 28.91 3.93
C LEU A 501 -8.72 29.24 2.97
N PRO A 502 -9.51 28.26 2.50
CA PRO A 502 -9.53 26.84 2.85
C PRO A 502 -8.63 25.96 1.97
N LEU A 503 -7.67 26.52 1.26
CA LEU A 503 -6.77 25.77 0.39
C LEU A 503 -5.69 25.08 1.23
N ASN A 504 -5.25 23.91 0.78
CA ASN A 504 -4.34 23.05 1.55
C ASN A 504 -3.37 22.22 0.70
N VAL A 505 -3.25 22.48 -0.61
CA VAL A 505 -2.39 21.70 -1.50
C VAL A 505 -1.39 22.59 -2.22
N ILE A 506 -0.12 22.50 -1.87
CA ILE A 506 0.97 23.22 -2.51
C ILE A 506 1.36 22.50 -3.80
N SER A 507 1.15 23.14 -4.95
CA SER A 507 1.51 22.60 -6.27
C SER A 507 2.86 23.09 -6.78
N GLY A 508 3.36 24.21 -6.26
CA GLY A 508 4.61 24.79 -6.68
C GLY A 508 4.95 26.07 -5.95
N ALA A 509 6.07 26.66 -6.33
CA ALA A 509 6.44 28.00 -5.92
C ALA A 509 7.24 28.69 -7.05
N ARG A 510 7.14 30.02 -7.10
CA ARG A 510 8.00 30.87 -7.94
C ARG A 510 8.93 31.67 -7.05
N ILE A 511 10.21 31.69 -7.41
CA ILE A 511 11.24 32.38 -6.65
C ILE A 511 11.98 33.35 -7.57
N ALA A 512 12.15 34.58 -7.16
CA ALA A 512 13.00 35.53 -7.81
C ALA A 512 14.41 35.49 -7.18
N PHE A 513 15.41 35.15 -7.96
CA PHE A 513 16.81 35.20 -7.56
C PHE A 513 17.43 36.51 -8.03
N ALA A 514 18.17 37.16 -7.15
CA ALA A 514 18.92 38.38 -7.49
C ALA A 514 20.27 38.05 -8.13
N TYR A 515 20.89 36.93 -7.72
CA TYR A 515 22.20 36.52 -8.20
C TYR A 515 22.33 35.00 -8.14
N ALA A 516 23.05 34.44 -9.12
CA ALA A 516 23.49 33.06 -9.08
C ALA A 516 24.82 32.87 -9.87
N SER A 517 25.70 32.03 -9.37
CA SER A 517 26.94 31.63 -10.03
C SER A 517 27.36 30.21 -9.67
N GLY A 518 28.19 29.57 -10.49
CA GLY A 518 28.73 28.23 -10.19
C GLY A 518 28.43 27.19 -11.26
N ASN A 519 28.39 25.92 -10.86
CA ASN A 519 28.21 24.77 -11.74
C ASN A 519 26.76 24.61 -12.19
N ASP A 520 26.52 24.63 -13.52
CA ASP A 520 25.18 24.54 -14.11
C ASP A 520 24.42 23.23 -13.74
N ASN A 521 25.14 22.17 -13.41
CA ASN A 521 24.58 20.86 -13.07
C ASN A 521 24.29 20.70 -11.57
N GLU A 522 24.59 21.69 -10.74
CA GLU A 522 24.19 21.70 -9.33
C GLU A 522 22.69 21.91 -9.22
N TRP A 523 22.06 21.25 -8.24
CA TRP A 523 20.62 21.33 -7.98
C TRP A 523 20.36 22.13 -6.71
N ILE A 524 19.52 23.12 -6.82
CA ILE A 524 19.03 23.90 -5.68
C ILE A 524 17.70 23.31 -5.23
N GLU A 525 17.63 22.94 -3.96
CA GLU A 525 16.45 22.37 -3.33
C GLU A 525 15.58 23.47 -2.72
N LEU A 526 14.27 23.40 -2.97
CA LEU A 526 13.24 24.13 -2.25
C LEU A 526 12.47 23.15 -1.39
N LYS A 527 12.53 23.34 -0.06
CA LYS A 527 11.80 22.52 0.92
C LYS A 527 10.49 23.17 1.34
N VAL A 528 9.48 22.35 1.60
CA VAL A 528 8.31 22.71 2.39
C VAL A 528 8.49 22.17 3.80
N ILE A 529 8.38 23.03 4.80
CA ILE A 529 8.59 22.70 6.22
C ILE A 529 7.36 23.18 7.01
N SER A 530 6.79 22.32 7.85
CA SER A 530 5.66 22.71 8.71
C SER A 530 6.11 23.67 9.83
N GLU A 531 5.18 24.50 10.27
CA GLU A 531 5.34 25.34 11.44
C GLU A 531 4.96 24.59 12.72
N SER A 532 5.72 24.81 13.81
CA SER A 532 5.36 24.38 15.15
C SER A 532 5.88 25.40 16.17
N PHE A 533 4.99 25.95 17.01
CA PHE A 533 5.33 26.97 18.03
C PHE A 533 6.06 28.20 17.45
N GLY A 534 5.75 28.57 16.22
CA GLY A 534 6.37 29.72 15.54
C GLY A 534 7.69 29.43 14.84
N PHE A 535 8.16 28.17 14.78
CA PHE A 535 9.42 27.78 14.17
C PHE A 535 9.26 26.72 13.08
N PRO A 536 10.18 26.68 12.09
CA PRO A 536 10.27 25.55 11.16
C PRO A 536 10.48 24.22 11.92
N SER A 537 9.70 23.18 11.59
CA SER A 537 9.66 21.93 12.36
C SER A 537 9.89 20.70 11.49
N ASN A 538 8.83 20.18 10.82
CA ASN A 538 8.93 18.93 10.07
C ASN A 538 9.03 19.18 8.59
N TYR A 539 9.93 18.46 7.92
CA TYR A 539 10.02 18.40 6.47
C TYR A 539 8.78 17.70 5.89
N LEU A 540 8.16 18.32 4.87
CA LEU A 540 6.96 17.82 4.20
C LEU A 540 7.22 17.35 2.77
N GLY A 541 8.22 17.92 2.08
CA GLY A 541 8.60 17.55 0.73
C GLY A 541 9.47 18.62 0.08
N SER A 542 10.01 18.34 -1.10
CA SER A 542 10.88 19.28 -1.83
C SER A 542 10.67 19.25 -3.36
N ALA A 543 11.14 20.33 -4.00
CA ALA A 543 11.27 20.49 -5.43
C ALA A 543 12.67 21.01 -5.78
N TYR A 544 13.10 20.86 -7.01
CA TYR A 544 14.47 21.16 -7.43
C TYR A 544 14.48 22.01 -8.72
N ALA A 545 15.45 22.91 -8.81
CA ALA A 545 15.81 23.62 -10.05
C ALA A 545 17.33 23.57 -10.24
N SER A 546 17.80 23.51 -11.49
CA SER A 546 19.25 23.52 -11.73
C SER A 546 19.84 24.92 -11.52
N LEU A 547 21.07 24.99 -11.01
CA LEU A 547 21.79 26.25 -10.87
C LEU A 547 21.99 26.93 -12.23
N GLY A 548 22.08 26.15 -13.30
CA GLY A 548 22.13 26.69 -14.70
C GLY A 548 20.86 27.46 -15.06
N GLU A 549 19.67 26.91 -14.77
CA GLU A 549 18.40 27.60 -14.98
C GLU A 549 18.29 28.87 -14.12
N ILE A 550 18.69 28.77 -12.85
CA ILE A 550 18.65 29.92 -11.93
C ILE A 550 19.58 31.03 -12.42
N LYS A 551 20.78 30.71 -12.90
CA LYS A 551 21.73 31.67 -13.48
C LYS A 551 21.20 32.39 -14.72
N GLU A 552 20.49 31.67 -15.59
CA GLU A 552 19.88 32.24 -16.80
C GLU A 552 18.79 33.27 -16.45
N LYS A 553 18.01 32.98 -15.41
CA LYS A 553 16.84 33.75 -14.99
C LYS A 553 17.10 34.79 -13.89
N ALA A 554 18.23 34.71 -13.18
CA ALA A 554 18.57 35.63 -12.10
C ALA A 554 18.52 37.09 -12.57
N ASP A 555 17.88 37.94 -11.73
CA ASP A 555 17.62 39.38 -11.99
C ASP A 555 16.74 39.70 -13.23
N LYS A 556 16.09 38.69 -13.80
CA LYS A 556 15.27 38.83 -15.02
C LYS A 556 13.90 38.20 -14.91
N GLU A 557 13.86 36.94 -14.48
CA GLU A 557 12.65 36.11 -14.51
C GLU A 557 12.50 35.28 -13.22
N TRP A 558 11.30 34.80 -12.99
CA TRP A 558 11.01 33.88 -11.91
C TRP A 558 11.44 32.47 -12.26
N VAL A 559 12.02 31.76 -11.30
CA VAL A 559 12.30 30.32 -11.38
C VAL A 559 11.13 29.56 -10.76
N TYR A 560 10.61 28.57 -11.46
CA TYR A 560 9.48 27.78 -10.98
C TYR A 560 9.96 26.45 -10.41
N PHE A 561 9.51 26.14 -9.20
CA PHE A 561 9.72 24.86 -8.51
C PHE A 561 8.39 24.12 -8.48
N SER A 562 8.29 22.97 -9.14
CA SER A 562 7.08 22.14 -9.17
C SER A 562 7.17 21.02 -8.15
N PHE A 563 6.18 20.90 -7.30
CA PHE A 563 6.06 19.74 -6.40
C PHE A 563 5.28 18.64 -7.12
N ASP A 564 5.93 17.48 -7.31
CA ASP A 564 5.33 16.30 -7.92
C ASP A 564 5.71 15.05 -7.10
N PRO A 565 4.72 14.47 -6.34
CA PRO A 565 3.33 14.94 -6.21
C PRO A 565 3.20 16.28 -5.44
N PRO A 566 2.09 17.02 -5.64
CA PRO A 566 1.77 18.20 -4.83
C PRO A 566 1.69 17.87 -3.34
N ILE A 567 2.04 18.83 -2.48
CA ILE A 567 2.18 18.62 -1.04
C ILE A 567 0.93 19.10 -0.29
N GLU A 568 0.25 18.21 0.41
CA GLU A 568 -0.87 18.58 1.27
C GLU A 568 -0.38 19.11 2.62
N VAL A 569 -0.99 20.23 3.08
CA VAL A 569 -0.60 20.93 4.30
C VAL A 569 -1.81 21.21 5.19
N ILE A 570 -1.66 21.00 6.50
CA ILE A 570 -2.72 21.20 7.49
C ILE A 570 -2.55 22.49 8.31
N GLY A 571 -1.39 23.13 8.22
CA GLY A 571 -1.00 24.29 9.04
C GLY A 571 -0.24 25.34 8.23
N SER A 572 0.34 26.31 8.95
CA SER A 572 1.30 27.28 8.41
C SER A 572 2.56 26.57 7.95
N VAL A 573 3.25 27.13 6.95
CA VAL A 573 4.44 26.51 6.36
C VAL A 573 5.57 27.51 6.11
N PHE A 574 6.78 26.97 6.01
CA PHE A 574 7.94 27.66 5.50
C PHE A 574 8.30 27.06 4.13
N LEU A 575 8.61 27.93 3.18
CA LEU A 575 9.30 27.55 1.93
C LEU A 575 10.77 27.92 2.09
N SER A 576 11.64 26.92 2.11
CA SER A 576 13.08 27.08 2.41
C SER A 576 13.95 26.70 1.24
N VAL A 577 14.74 27.64 0.74
CA VAL A 577 15.77 27.43 -0.29
C VAL A 577 17.05 26.96 0.40
N VAL A 578 17.52 25.77 0.06
CA VAL A 578 18.82 25.24 0.50
C VAL A 578 19.92 25.90 -0.29
N LEU A 579 20.85 26.55 0.41
CA LEU A 579 21.99 27.21 -0.22
C LEU A 579 23.06 26.19 -0.62
N PRO A 580 23.63 26.30 -1.85
CA PRO A 580 24.68 25.40 -2.30
C PRO A 580 25.92 25.55 -1.39
N GLN A 581 26.58 24.45 -1.07
CA GLN A 581 27.74 24.42 -0.18
C GLN A 581 29.06 24.14 -0.92
N ASN A 582 29.01 23.86 -2.21
CA ASN A 582 30.22 23.63 -3.01
C ASN A 582 30.97 24.95 -3.26
N PRO A 583 32.29 24.95 -3.17
CA PRO A 583 33.08 26.16 -3.44
C PRO A 583 32.82 26.73 -4.84
N GLY A 584 32.41 27.99 -4.91
CA GLY A 584 32.11 28.70 -6.16
C GLY A 584 30.65 28.68 -6.57
N ASP A 585 29.83 27.80 -6.00
CA ASP A 585 28.38 27.79 -6.21
C ASP A 585 27.71 28.79 -5.26
N THR A 586 26.85 29.65 -5.79
CA THR A 586 26.23 30.73 -5.03
C THR A 586 24.85 31.04 -5.57
N VAL A 587 23.89 31.24 -4.68
CA VAL A 587 22.58 31.84 -5.00
C VAL A 587 22.25 32.93 -3.99
N ALA A 588 21.49 33.93 -4.42
CA ALA A 588 20.91 34.96 -3.56
C ALA A 588 19.49 35.28 -4.02
N LEU A 589 18.57 35.31 -3.07
CA LEU A 589 17.16 35.65 -3.31
C LEU A 589 16.99 37.16 -3.44
N MET A 590 16.02 37.57 -4.25
CA MET A 590 15.51 38.91 -4.24
C MET A 590 14.64 39.12 -2.99
N THR A 591 14.72 40.30 -2.39
CA THR A 591 13.96 40.64 -1.19
C THR A 591 13.19 41.96 -1.35
N VAL A 592 12.25 42.20 -0.47
CA VAL A 592 11.56 43.47 -0.33
C VAL A 592 11.52 43.89 1.14
N GLU A 593 11.81 45.14 1.42
CA GLU A 593 11.65 45.70 2.77
C GLU A 593 10.18 45.85 3.11
N LYS A 594 9.76 45.31 4.22
CA LYS A 594 8.40 45.37 4.69
C LYS A 594 8.37 45.86 6.16
N ALA A 595 7.92 47.07 6.38
CA ALA A 595 7.93 47.69 7.69
C ALA A 595 7.00 47.02 8.74
N SER A 596 6.04 46.18 8.32
CA SER A 596 4.97 45.67 9.19
C SER A 596 4.93 44.16 9.40
N VAL A 597 5.64 43.36 8.60
CA VAL A 597 5.62 41.89 8.70
C VAL A 597 7.02 41.33 8.38
N ASN A 598 7.58 40.57 9.32
CA ASN A 598 8.81 39.83 9.08
C ASN A 598 8.44 38.35 8.81
N THR A 599 8.62 37.94 7.57
CA THR A 599 8.33 36.59 7.11
C THR A 599 9.61 35.85 6.68
N ALA A 600 10.75 36.56 6.60
CA ALA A 600 12.02 35.99 6.22
C ALA A 600 12.74 35.32 7.40
N TRP A 601 13.27 34.15 7.18
CA TRP A 601 14.01 33.33 8.13
C TRP A 601 15.29 32.78 7.52
N GLU A 602 16.24 32.41 8.38
CA GLU A 602 17.48 31.77 8.00
C GLU A 602 17.84 30.61 8.92
N TYR A 603 18.47 29.59 8.33
CA TYR A 603 19.07 28.47 9.03
C TYR A 603 20.57 28.63 9.03
N ASN A 604 21.15 28.93 10.20
CA ASN A 604 22.53 29.36 10.34
C ASN A 604 23.51 28.20 10.53
N ALA A 605 24.81 28.55 10.56
CA ALA A 605 25.89 27.60 10.78
C ALA A 605 25.80 26.83 12.11
N ASP A 606 25.11 27.38 13.12
CA ASP A 606 24.88 26.77 14.44
C ASP A 606 23.74 25.71 14.42
N ASN A 607 23.16 25.44 13.25
CA ASN A 607 22.04 24.53 13.02
C ASN A 607 20.74 24.96 13.74
N LYS A 608 20.46 26.27 13.72
CA LYS A 608 19.20 26.80 14.26
C LYS A 608 18.55 27.78 13.29
N TRP A 609 17.23 27.89 13.44
CA TRP A 609 16.42 28.83 12.72
C TRP A 609 16.26 30.17 13.45
N TYR A 610 16.46 31.26 12.74
CA TYR A 610 16.25 32.60 13.25
C TYR A 610 15.46 33.45 12.27
N PRO A 611 14.46 34.26 12.76
CA PRO A 611 13.84 35.27 11.91
C PRO A 611 14.86 36.40 11.70
N TYR A 612 14.82 37.04 10.55
CA TYR A 612 15.73 38.15 10.24
C TYR A 612 15.60 39.35 11.18
N SER A 613 14.45 39.50 11.85
CA SER A 613 14.21 40.52 12.87
C SER A 613 14.84 40.20 14.23
N ASN A 614 15.54 39.08 14.39
CA ASN A 614 16.21 38.75 15.64
C ASN A 614 17.49 39.58 15.80
N PRO A 615 17.59 40.47 16.82
CA PRO A 615 18.73 41.38 16.97
C PRO A 615 20.00 40.69 17.52
N ASP A 616 19.85 39.51 18.16
CA ASP A 616 20.96 38.84 18.82
C ASP A 616 21.66 37.81 17.94
N PHE A 617 20.91 37.19 17.02
CA PHE A 617 21.39 36.03 16.26
C PHE A 617 21.16 36.13 14.75
N SER A 618 20.63 37.26 14.24
CA SER A 618 20.38 37.53 12.83
C SER A 618 20.60 39.01 12.50
N TRP A 619 19.92 39.55 11.49
CA TRP A 619 20.24 40.81 10.86
C TRP A 619 19.57 42.05 11.48
N ASP A 620 18.63 41.88 12.41
CA ASP A 620 17.79 42.94 13.03
C ASP A 620 17.06 43.79 11.96
N ILE A 621 16.53 43.14 10.92
CA ILE A 621 15.77 43.79 9.86
C ILE A 621 14.47 43.03 9.58
N SER A 622 13.47 43.77 9.08
CA SER A 622 12.21 43.18 8.64
C SER A 622 12.15 43.19 7.11
N LEU A 623 12.11 42.00 6.52
CA LEU A 623 11.95 41.86 5.07
C LEU A 623 11.19 40.58 4.72
N ALA A 624 10.81 40.45 3.46
CA ALA A 624 10.30 39.22 2.87
C ALA A 624 11.15 38.82 1.67
N HIS A 625 11.34 37.52 1.47
CA HIS A 625 11.91 36.99 0.25
C HIS A 625 10.84 37.00 -0.88
N LEU A 626 11.25 37.23 -2.11
CA LEU A 626 10.36 37.13 -3.25
C LEU A 626 10.11 35.65 -3.59
N ILE A 627 9.31 35.03 -2.75
CA ILE A 627 8.82 33.67 -2.94
C ILE A 627 7.30 33.74 -3.05
N ALA A 628 6.75 33.26 -4.17
CA ALA A 628 5.32 33.14 -4.40
C ALA A 628 4.90 31.68 -4.19
N LEU A 629 4.15 31.41 -3.13
CA LEU A 629 3.57 30.09 -2.87
C LEU A 629 2.39 29.84 -3.79
N GLU A 630 2.40 28.78 -4.59
CA GLU A 630 1.24 28.34 -5.36
C GLU A 630 0.50 27.23 -4.60
N ILE A 631 -0.70 27.54 -4.14
CA ILE A 631 -1.52 26.66 -3.33
C ILE A 631 -2.96 26.61 -3.90
N GLY A 632 -3.54 25.42 -3.85
CA GLY A 632 -4.90 25.14 -4.29
C GLY A 632 -5.54 24.10 -3.40
N ARG A 633 -6.51 23.41 -3.92
CA ARG A 633 -7.08 22.19 -3.31
C ARG A 633 -7.06 21.07 -4.33
N TYR A 634 -6.96 19.84 -3.84
CA TYR A 634 -7.33 18.73 -4.69
C TYR A 634 -8.81 18.87 -5.03
N THR A 635 -9.10 19.03 -6.31
CA THR A 635 -10.34 18.48 -6.81
C THR A 635 -10.01 17.02 -6.98
N LEU A 636 -10.54 16.18 -6.10
CA LEU A 636 -10.74 14.79 -6.49
C LEU A 636 -11.26 14.91 -7.92
N ILE A 637 -10.61 14.26 -8.88
CA ILE A 637 -11.38 13.75 -10.00
C ILE A 637 -12.33 12.84 -9.23
N GLU A 638 -13.49 13.41 -8.86
CA GLU A 638 -14.63 12.59 -8.65
C GLU A 638 -14.66 11.75 -9.94
N ASP A 639 -14.20 10.51 -9.90
CA ASP A 639 -14.99 9.50 -10.55
C ASP A 639 -16.38 9.80 -10.00
N ASN A 640 -17.15 10.58 -10.78
CA ASN A 640 -18.52 10.87 -10.50
C ASN A 640 -19.21 9.54 -10.28
N VAL A 641 -19.21 9.05 -9.03
CA VAL A 641 -20.16 8.10 -8.49
C VAL A 641 -21.40 8.91 -8.11
N GLY A 642 -21.73 9.84 -8.97
CA GLY A 642 -23.00 10.46 -9.11
C GLY A 642 -23.43 10.17 -10.53
N PHE A 643 -24.10 9.03 -10.76
CA PHE A 643 -24.56 8.56 -12.05
C PHE A 643 -23.43 8.59 -13.09
N LYS A 644 -22.70 7.47 -13.24
CA LYS A 644 -21.99 7.17 -14.48
C LYS A 644 -22.95 7.56 -15.58
N LYS A 645 -22.59 8.54 -16.40
CA LYS A 645 -23.21 8.73 -17.70
C LYS A 645 -22.80 7.49 -18.49
N GLU A 646 -23.54 6.40 -18.31
CA GLU A 646 -23.18 5.11 -18.91
C GLU A 646 -23.37 5.23 -20.40
N LEU A 647 -22.29 5.05 -21.12
CA LEU A 647 -22.32 4.73 -22.52
C LEU A 647 -22.61 3.25 -22.63
N VAL A 648 -23.86 2.91 -22.88
CA VAL A 648 -24.27 1.51 -23.08
C VAL A 648 -24.03 1.14 -24.53
N VAL A 649 -23.32 0.03 -24.76
CA VAL A 649 -23.02 -0.48 -26.13
C VAL A 649 -23.55 -1.88 -26.25
N TYR A 650 -24.47 -2.08 -27.20
CA TYR A 650 -25.07 -3.40 -27.43
C TYR A 650 -25.48 -3.66 -28.91
N PRO A 651 -25.45 -4.92 -29.35
CA PRO A 651 -24.78 -6.04 -28.71
C PRO A 651 -23.26 -5.82 -28.66
N ASN A 652 -22.60 -6.36 -27.62
CA ASN A 652 -21.16 -6.37 -27.53
C ASN A 652 -20.72 -7.70 -26.87
N PRO A 653 -20.18 -8.65 -27.62
CA PRO A 653 -19.71 -8.59 -29.04
C PRO A 653 -20.78 -8.32 -30.07
N ALA A 654 -20.40 -7.74 -31.20
CA ALA A 654 -21.26 -7.36 -32.34
C ALA A 654 -20.82 -8.00 -33.64
N ASN A 655 -21.80 -8.47 -34.45
CA ASN A 655 -21.56 -9.09 -35.75
C ASN A 655 -22.00 -8.21 -36.92
N GLU A 656 -23.11 -7.50 -36.80
CA GLU A 656 -23.71 -6.72 -37.87
C GLU A 656 -23.89 -5.26 -37.50
N GLN A 657 -24.58 -4.99 -36.40
CA GLN A 657 -24.90 -3.64 -35.95
C GLN A 657 -24.53 -3.43 -34.50
N VAL A 658 -24.11 -2.22 -34.19
CA VAL A 658 -23.87 -1.73 -32.81
C VAL A 658 -24.81 -0.57 -32.55
N THR A 659 -25.42 -0.61 -31.37
CA THR A 659 -26.18 0.49 -30.80
C THR A 659 -25.42 1.04 -29.63
N ILE A 660 -25.32 2.36 -29.56
CA ILE A 660 -24.72 3.10 -28.44
C ILE A 660 -25.82 3.98 -27.88
N GLU A 661 -25.95 3.98 -26.54
CA GLU A 661 -26.96 4.77 -25.85
C GLU A 661 -26.36 5.47 -24.64
N THR A 662 -26.73 6.76 -24.45
CA THR A 662 -26.36 7.56 -23.30
C THR A 662 -27.57 7.78 -22.40
N VAL A 663 -27.37 7.83 -21.08
CA VAL A 663 -28.52 7.85 -20.14
C VAL A 663 -29.28 9.16 -20.12
N GLN A 664 -28.65 10.33 -20.40
CA GLN A 664 -29.31 11.65 -20.24
C GLN A 664 -28.98 12.71 -21.29
N GLU A 665 -27.93 12.59 -22.10
CA GLU A 665 -27.51 13.64 -23.03
C GLU A 665 -27.58 13.20 -24.50
N ALA A 666 -27.84 14.17 -25.38
CA ALA A 666 -27.90 13.92 -26.80
C ALA A 666 -26.51 13.68 -27.41
N ILE A 667 -26.37 12.61 -28.18
CA ILE A 667 -25.17 12.31 -28.95
C ILE A 667 -25.01 13.30 -30.10
N LYS A 668 -23.87 13.96 -30.17
CA LYS A 668 -23.52 14.91 -31.26
C LYS A 668 -22.62 14.29 -32.30
N SER A 669 -21.76 13.35 -31.91
CA SER A 669 -20.85 12.68 -32.84
C SER A 669 -20.43 11.31 -32.34
N VAL A 670 -20.10 10.41 -33.27
CA VAL A 670 -19.53 9.09 -32.99
C VAL A 670 -18.33 8.87 -33.91
N VAL A 671 -17.20 8.46 -33.33
CA VAL A 671 -15.96 8.14 -34.03
C VAL A 671 -15.43 6.81 -33.56
N LEU A 672 -15.00 5.95 -34.48
CA LEU A 672 -14.46 4.63 -34.17
C LEU A 672 -12.94 4.60 -34.44
N PHE A 673 -12.20 3.91 -33.57
CA PHE A 673 -10.76 3.66 -33.70
C PHE A 673 -10.47 2.15 -33.62
N ASP A 674 -9.50 1.67 -34.37
CA ASP A 674 -8.99 0.30 -34.25
C ASP A 674 -8.02 0.15 -33.07
N GLY A 675 -7.57 -1.07 -32.80
CA GLY A 675 -6.65 -1.40 -31.69
C GLY A 675 -5.28 -0.72 -31.80
N LEU A 676 -4.96 -0.07 -32.92
CA LEU A 676 -3.75 0.72 -33.14
C LEU A 676 -4.01 2.24 -33.04
N GLY A 677 -5.21 2.65 -32.64
CA GLY A 677 -5.61 4.06 -32.51
C GLY A 677 -5.89 4.76 -33.85
N ARG A 678 -6.01 4.05 -34.97
CA ARG A 678 -6.33 4.63 -36.27
C ARG A 678 -7.84 4.77 -36.41
N ARG A 679 -8.29 5.92 -36.91
CA ARG A 679 -9.70 6.19 -37.16
C ARG A 679 -10.25 5.23 -38.24
N VAL A 680 -11.33 4.56 -37.92
CA VAL A 680 -12.05 3.63 -38.79
C VAL A 680 -13.31 4.28 -39.35
N ARG A 681 -13.54 4.18 -40.65
CA ARG A 681 -14.80 4.61 -41.25
C ARG A 681 -15.80 3.47 -41.16
N VAL A 682 -16.90 3.71 -40.49
CA VAL A 682 -18.11 2.86 -40.52
C VAL A 682 -19.11 3.47 -41.50
N GLY A 683 -20.06 2.69 -41.94
CA GLY A 683 -21.17 3.16 -42.81
C GLY A 683 -21.98 4.27 -42.15
N ASN A 684 -23.17 4.54 -42.64
CA ASN A 684 -24.04 5.58 -42.11
C ASN A 684 -24.30 5.37 -40.60
N ILE A 685 -23.91 6.36 -39.81
CA ILE A 685 -24.24 6.40 -38.39
C ILE A 685 -25.56 7.15 -38.25
N SER A 686 -26.59 6.45 -37.77
CA SER A 686 -27.87 7.05 -37.42
C SER A 686 -27.81 7.52 -35.97
N ILE A 687 -28.06 8.81 -35.72
CA ILE A 687 -28.11 9.40 -34.37
C ILE A 687 -29.52 9.91 -34.13
N ASP A 688 -30.17 9.42 -33.08
CA ASP A 688 -31.47 9.87 -32.59
C ASP A 688 -31.35 10.20 -31.09
N ARG A 689 -31.24 11.49 -30.77
CA ARG A 689 -31.05 12.05 -29.43
C ARG A 689 -29.91 11.38 -28.68
N ASN A 690 -30.24 10.52 -27.72
CA ASN A 690 -29.30 9.83 -26.86
C ASN A 690 -28.85 8.47 -27.37
N LYS A 691 -29.20 8.12 -28.62
CA LYS A 691 -28.94 6.82 -29.22
C LYS A 691 -28.25 6.96 -30.59
N ALA A 692 -27.21 6.16 -30.82
CA ALA A 692 -26.53 6.08 -32.10
C ALA A 692 -26.44 4.61 -32.58
N GLN A 693 -26.60 4.37 -33.86
CA GLN A 693 -26.57 3.03 -34.44
C GLN A 693 -25.75 3.04 -35.75
N PHE A 694 -24.90 2.02 -35.93
CA PHE A 694 -24.07 1.88 -37.13
C PHE A 694 -23.72 0.42 -37.42
N ASP A 695 -23.42 0.14 -38.69
CA ASP A 695 -23.06 -1.17 -39.20
C ASP A 695 -21.55 -1.46 -38.98
N VAL A 696 -21.26 -2.62 -38.42
CA VAL A 696 -19.89 -3.12 -38.16
C VAL A 696 -19.57 -4.38 -38.99
N SER A 697 -20.49 -4.89 -39.82
CA SER A 697 -20.33 -6.13 -40.59
C SER A 697 -19.14 -6.13 -41.54
N ARG A 698 -18.63 -4.96 -41.92
CA ARG A 698 -17.46 -4.79 -42.78
C ARG A 698 -16.15 -4.58 -42.04
N LEU A 699 -16.17 -4.56 -40.71
CA LEU A 699 -14.99 -4.44 -39.92
C LEU A 699 -14.31 -5.79 -39.71
N SER A 700 -13.00 -5.78 -39.60
CA SER A 700 -12.25 -6.99 -39.21
C SER A 700 -12.58 -7.38 -37.77
N LYS A 701 -12.58 -8.67 -37.49
CA LYS A 701 -12.73 -9.17 -36.12
C LYS A 701 -11.66 -8.57 -35.21
N GLY A 702 -12.09 -8.06 -34.06
CA GLY A 702 -11.15 -7.42 -33.10
C GLY A 702 -11.82 -6.42 -32.20
N ILE A 703 -10.99 -5.76 -31.39
CA ILE A 703 -11.41 -4.73 -30.43
C ILE A 703 -11.28 -3.35 -31.07
N TYR A 704 -12.34 -2.57 -30.97
CA TYR A 704 -12.43 -1.18 -31.40
C TYR A 704 -12.77 -0.29 -30.22
N VAL A 705 -12.36 0.97 -30.27
CA VAL A 705 -12.75 2.01 -29.31
C VAL A 705 -13.66 2.99 -29.99
N VAL A 706 -14.87 3.15 -29.46
CA VAL A 706 -15.79 4.20 -29.90
C VAL A 706 -15.64 5.43 -29.03
N LEU A 707 -15.56 6.60 -29.63
CA LEU A 707 -15.59 7.89 -28.98
C LEU A 707 -16.89 8.60 -29.35
N VAL A 708 -17.69 8.93 -28.34
CA VAL A 708 -18.98 9.60 -28.47
C VAL A 708 -18.86 11.03 -27.96
N GLY A 709 -19.11 12.00 -28.81
CA GLY A 709 -19.14 13.42 -28.44
C GLY A 709 -20.53 13.84 -28.01
N LEU A 710 -20.63 14.42 -26.84
CA LEU A 710 -21.80 15.10 -26.26
C LEU A 710 -21.63 16.63 -26.41
N GLU A 711 -22.47 17.44 -25.76
CA GLU A 711 -22.40 18.90 -25.89
C GLU A 711 -21.13 19.47 -25.26
N ASN A 712 -20.78 19.02 -24.06
CA ASN A 712 -19.66 19.55 -23.30
C ASN A 712 -18.56 18.51 -22.97
N GLU A 713 -18.72 17.27 -23.36
CA GLU A 713 -17.78 16.20 -23.02
C GLU A 713 -17.69 15.10 -24.09
N ARG A 714 -16.78 14.14 -23.89
CA ARG A 714 -16.63 12.96 -24.72
C ARG A 714 -16.60 11.71 -23.85
N LEU A 715 -17.37 10.70 -24.23
CA LEU A 715 -17.39 9.38 -23.62
C LEU A 715 -16.72 8.36 -24.53
N SER A 716 -16.16 7.30 -23.97
CA SER A 716 -15.60 6.21 -24.78
C SER A 716 -16.02 4.84 -24.25
N ALA A 717 -16.14 3.87 -25.16
CA ALA A 717 -16.41 2.48 -24.84
C ALA A 717 -15.63 1.54 -25.77
N LYS A 718 -15.45 0.30 -25.34
CA LYS A 718 -14.88 -0.77 -26.18
C LYS A 718 -15.99 -1.55 -26.89
N ILE A 719 -15.77 -1.84 -28.15
CA ILE A 719 -16.64 -2.68 -28.98
C ILE A 719 -15.81 -3.88 -29.42
N MET A 720 -16.34 -5.08 -29.24
CA MET A 720 -15.78 -6.29 -29.81
C MET A 720 -16.58 -6.65 -31.06
N VAL A 721 -15.90 -6.81 -32.17
CA VAL A 721 -16.49 -7.26 -33.45
C VAL A 721 -16.07 -8.71 -33.71
N GLU A 722 -17.04 -9.61 -33.93
CA GLU A 722 -16.84 -11.06 -34.16
C GLU A 722 -17.03 -11.48 -35.62
#